data_26934907ff8f61e75d238e36d1aaf837
#
_entry.id   26934907ff8f61e75d238e36d1aaf837
#
_cell.length_a   1.000
_cell.length_b   1.000
_cell.length_c   1.000
_cell.angle_alpha   90.00
_cell.angle_beta   90.00
_cell.angle_gamma   90.00
#
_symmetry.space_group_name_H-M   'P 1'
#
loop_
_entity.id
_entity.type
_entity.pdbx_description
1 polymer ?
#
loop_
_entity_poly.entity_id
_entity_poly.type
_entity_poly.pdbx_seq_one_letter_code
_entity_poly.pdbx_strand_id
1 'polypeptide(L)'
;MKQRRLTRGISGIITVVLLIGVIAAALPTAAKGTDGGTSSAVYYSTDENGYMMYKENNSDAPLAEKDILLPGGSETLNGRGGVKTVSESGEAEYSVTVPKNALYELCITYLPLRENGGEIELSLRLDGASPFTEAGSLKLPHYYKDSGKIREDKNGDQYTPEQVDYNDFVSVSVFDETGAENDPYRFLLTEGSHTLKIGNLSESLAIAEIRLKAPAVPISYSETKNADKAESISAEPIVIEGESAARKSNRSIVSKSDTSSPAISPSSAEKQFINYIGLTSWKTPGEEAVWRFEVETAGYYDLRYIYKQDQTVNGYSYRRMKIDGKIPFAEAAEMKFYYGTSWKRGAFADDSGNPYYIWLDKGEHTLSMSATMGPTAEYYRRLKAITEGLGNLYLQITMITGDSPDSSRDYDLFKQIDGFNDTLNKYYEQCNTLAEDMKRLSGNETTSLITSIKNMARVLKSMRDNPYTAQNYVKDYYNNYTTVSSWLYDMQAMPLGIDRLIFVPCGSGYEIDMPSLLHRISFGVKRFLISFTDDYKSSGGKGGGQLKIWVNWGRDQAMVLNSLIEESFTPETGINIRLELTNASLINGILSGNAPDLSLHLARTEPVNLAMRGSLVDLTGFSDYSEVAARFGETSAVPYTYENGIYALPDTQSFYLMFYRTDIFKVLELEAPETWDDFLAVTAVLQRNNMASWIPYTQITASTTVNTGVGGLNLFASILQQNGAELYNKELNSCTLDSKLSLKAFTYWSEMYTKYKMPTTANFYNRFRIGTMPLGIEVYTQYTTLKQAAPEIDGRWAVAMVPGTRHADGTVDRTVSGAGTGCGILSASKNKEGAWEFLKWWTRADTQLKYNNNVESILGTVSRTATATNEAFEQMVWSAGDLKILKEQRAQIKEIPEVPGSYYVSRAVDQAFWSVVNGGESPKDALMKWSDIANNEIERKVEQYRGEKA
;
A
#
# COMPACT_ATOMS: atom_id res chain seq x y z
N MET A 1 32.15 45.44 9.66
CA MET A 1 31.80 44.16 8.99
C MET A 1 30.33 43.72 9.16
N LYS A 2 29.56 44.18 10.14
CA LYS A 2 28.14 43.82 10.32
C LYS A 2 27.16 44.54 9.35
N GLN A 3 27.46 45.74 8.89
CA GLN A 3 26.57 46.49 7.97
C GLN A 3 26.61 46.00 6.50
N ARG A 4 27.70 45.32 6.05
CA ARG A 4 27.77 44.80 4.69
C ARG A 4 27.05 43.43 4.48
N ARG A 5 26.64 42.77 5.58
CA ARG A 5 25.84 41.51 5.48
C ARG A 5 24.34 41.76 5.45
N LEU A 6 23.86 42.88 5.99
CA LEU A 6 22.45 43.23 5.95
C LEU A 6 21.99 43.69 4.56
N THR A 7 22.82 44.45 3.85
CA THR A 7 22.53 44.97 2.50
C THR A 7 22.53 43.86 1.43
N ARG A 8 23.29 42.78 1.61
CA ARG A 8 23.25 41.62 0.70
C ARG A 8 22.03 40.69 0.92
N GLY A 9 21.49 40.65 2.13
CA GLY A 9 20.26 39.88 2.43
C GLY A 9 19.01 40.54 1.84
N ILE A 10 18.93 41.87 1.94
CA ILE A 10 17.76 42.63 1.43
C ILE A 10 17.76 42.70 -0.10
N SER A 11 18.93 42.78 -0.74
CA SER A 11 19.02 42.74 -2.21
C SER A 11 18.66 41.36 -2.79
N GLY A 12 18.96 40.26 -2.08
CA GLY A 12 18.58 38.92 -2.50
C GLY A 12 17.05 38.65 -2.43
N ILE A 13 16.37 39.21 -1.43
CA ILE A 13 14.92 39.04 -1.24
C ILE A 13 14.15 39.88 -2.28
N ILE A 14 14.62 41.07 -2.62
CA ILE A 14 13.97 41.93 -3.64
C ILE A 14 14.16 41.35 -5.06
N THR A 15 15.28 40.68 -5.34
CA THR A 15 15.50 40.01 -6.64
C THR A 15 14.65 38.75 -6.81
N VAL A 16 14.38 38.00 -5.74
CA VAL A 16 13.49 36.82 -5.77
C VAL A 16 12.02 37.23 -5.92
N VAL A 17 11.59 38.34 -5.29
CA VAL A 17 10.21 38.84 -5.42
C VAL A 17 9.96 39.45 -6.81
N LEU A 18 10.96 40.00 -7.49
CA LEU A 18 10.81 40.53 -8.86
C LEU A 18 10.90 39.47 -9.95
N LEU A 19 11.52 38.30 -9.67
CA LEU A 19 11.50 37.16 -10.62
C LEU A 19 10.23 36.34 -10.60
N ILE A 20 9.44 36.39 -9.54
CA ILE A 20 8.14 35.73 -9.43
C ILE A 20 7.01 36.52 -10.12
N GLY A 21 7.25 37.81 -10.41
CA GLY A 21 6.24 38.71 -11.01
C GLY A 21 6.14 38.68 -12.55
N VAL A 22 6.95 37.90 -13.27
CA VAL A 22 7.02 37.94 -14.75
C VAL A 22 6.61 36.62 -15.42
N ILE A 23 6.26 35.57 -14.66
CA ILE A 23 5.84 34.26 -15.23
C ILE A 23 4.30 34.06 -15.20
N ALA A 24 3.53 35.13 -15.11
CA ALA A 24 2.08 35.03 -15.11
C ALA A 24 1.48 35.72 -16.37
N ALA A 25 1.85 35.30 -17.56
CA ALA A 25 1.05 35.56 -18.77
C ALA A 25 1.60 34.77 -19.99
N ALA A 26 1.28 33.50 -20.06
CA ALA A 26 1.13 32.80 -21.33
C ALA A 26 0.18 31.62 -21.09
N LEU A 27 -1.09 31.81 -21.29
CA LEU A 27 -2.04 30.72 -21.51
C LEU A 27 -1.71 30.09 -22.87
N PRO A 28 -1.46 28.77 -22.95
CA PRO A 28 -1.41 28.16 -24.25
C PRO A 28 -2.80 28.13 -24.87
N THR A 29 -2.94 28.74 -26.03
CA THR A 29 -4.12 28.57 -26.90
C THR A 29 -4.22 27.10 -27.27
N ALA A 30 -5.36 26.48 -26.96
CA ALA A 30 -5.67 25.12 -27.33
C ALA A 30 -5.54 24.93 -28.85
N ALA A 31 -4.69 24.01 -29.25
CA ALA A 31 -4.61 23.55 -30.63
C ALA A 31 -5.86 22.72 -30.93
N LYS A 32 -6.62 23.10 -31.98
CA LYS A 32 -7.74 22.33 -32.49
C LYS A 32 -7.28 20.93 -32.85
N GLY A 33 -7.88 19.94 -32.19
CA GLY A 33 -7.73 18.54 -32.55
C GLY A 33 -8.30 18.29 -33.93
N THR A 34 -7.45 17.92 -34.88
CA THR A 34 -7.88 17.32 -36.13
C THR A 34 -8.07 15.83 -35.87
N ASP A 35 -9.23 15.31 -36.25
CA ASP A 35 -9.52 13.87 -36.31
C ASP A 35 -8.36 13.12 -36.94
N GLY A 36 -7.58 12.39 -36.17
CA GLY A 36 -6.52 11.50 -36.61
C GLY A 36 -7.00 10.08 -36.46
N GLY A 37 -7.18 9.41 -37.59
CA GLY A 37 -7.58 8.04 -37.67
C GLY A 37 -6.85 7.14 -36.68
N THR A 38 -7.60 6.34 -35.99
CA THR A 38 -7.16 5.28 -35.10
C THR A 38 -6.32 4.29 -35.89
N SER A 39 -4.99 4.37 -35.74
CA SER A 39 -4.09 3.27 -36.07
C SER A 39 -4.41 2.19 -35.04
N SER A 40 -5.06 1.10 -35.48
CA SER A 40 -5.25 -0.10 -34.67
C SER A 40 -3.88 -0.73 -34.38
N ALA A 41 -3.23 -0.25 -33.31
CA ALA A 41 -2.05 -0.90 -32.77
C ALA A 41 -2.52 -2.18 -32.10
N VAL A 42 -2.13 -3.32 -32.65
CA VAL A 42 -2.44 -4.65 -32.16
C VAL A 42 -1.87 -4.77 -30.73
N TYR A 43 -2.76 -4.89 -29.76
CA TYR A 43 -2.43 -5.15 -28.35
C TYR A 43 -1.92 -6.58 -28.23
N TYR A 44 -0.75 -6.74 -27.65
CA TYR A 44 -0.25 -8.04 -27.23
C TYR A 44 -0.29 -8.09 -25.70
N SER A 45 -1.44 -8.50 -25.14
CA SER A 45 -1.46 -9.02 -23.77
C SER A 45 -0.61 -10.28 -23.72
N THR A 46 0.21 -10.44 -22.71
CA THR A 46 0.93 -11.70 -22.47
C THR A 46 0.04 -12.75 -21.83
N ASP A 47 -1.14 -12.36 -21.32
CA ASP A 47 -2.17 -13.25 -20.82
C ASP A 47 -3.23 -13.52 -21.90
N GLU A 48 -3.08 -14.65 -22.61
CA GLU A 48 -4.00 -15.12 -23.65
C GLU A 48 -5.42 -15.38 -23.11
N ASN A 49 -5.57 -15.58 -21.81
CA ASN A 49 -6.85 -15.81 -21.12
C ASN A 49 -7.35 -14.59 -20.34
N GLY A 50 -6.66 -13.46 -20.38
CA GLY A 50 -7.04 -12.24 -19.69
C GLY A 50 -8.24 -11.52 -20.33
N TYR A 51 -8.86 -10.61 -19.56
CA TYR A 51 -10.04 -9.87 -19.99
C TYR A 51 -9.83 -9.08 -21.29
N MET A 52 -8.64 -8.51 -21.51
CA MET A 52 -8.39 -7.74 -22.72
C MET A 52 -8.48 -8.58 -24.00
N MET A 53 -7.93 -9.81 -23.99
CA MET A 53 -8.09 -10.77 -25.10
C MET A 53 -9.53 -11.24 -25.21
N TYR A 54 -10.21 -11.48 -24.09
CA TYR A 54 -11.62 -11.83 -24.09
C TYR A 54 -12.47 -10.72 -24.72
N LYS A 55 -12.23 -9.45 -24.36
CA LYS A 55 -12.91 -8.27 -24.91
C LYS A 55 -12.68 -8.11 -26.42
N GLU A 56 -11.43 -8.29 -26.87
CA GLU A 56 -11.08 -8.22 -28.31
C GLU A 56 -11.77 -9.33 -29.10
N ASN A 57 -11.71 -10.56 -28.61
CA ASN A 57 -12.34 -11.73 -29.25
C ASN A 57 -13.87 -11.62 -29.33
N ASN A 58 -14.49 -10.79 -28.49
CA ASN A 58 -15.94 -10.60 -28.45
C ASN A 58 -16.36 -9.17 -28.83
N SER A 59 -15.48 -8.40 -29.49
CA SER A 59 -15.73 -6.99 -29.84
C SER A 59 -16.94 -6.78 -30.76
N ASP A 60 -17.22 -7.75 -31.65
CA ASP A 60 -18.34 -7.73 -32.59
C ASP A 60 -19.67 -8.22 -31.97
N ALA A 61 -19.65 -8.72 -30.73
CA ALA A 61 -20.85 -9.21 -30.07
C ALA A 61 -21.80 -8.05 -29.71
N PRO A 62 -23.12 -8.19 -29.94
CA PRO A 62 -24.08 -7.12 -29.64
C PRO A 62 -24.14 -6.86 -28.12
N LEU A 63 -24.40 -5.62 -27.75
CA LEU A 63 -24.70 -5.25 -26.37
C LEU A 63 -26.14 -5.68 -26.03
N ALA A 64 -26.37 -6.08 -24.80
CA ALA A 64 -27.71 -6.38 -24.30
C ALA A 64 -28.59 -5.11 -24.33
N GLU A 65 -29.85 -5.29 -24.68
CA GLU A 65 -30.84 -4.19 -24.75
C GLU A 65 -31.61 -4.00 -23.43
N LYS A 66 -31.68 -5.06 -22.61
CA LYS A 66 -32.46 -5.08 -21.36
C LYS A 66 -31.73 -5.81 -20.25
N ASP A 67 -31.93 -5.35 -19.04
CA ASP A 67 -31.46 -6.01 -17.82
C ASP A 67 -32.19 -7.34 -17.57
N ILE A 68 -31.46 -8.29 -17.00
CA ILE A 68 -32.02 -9.52 -16.44
C ILE A 68 -31.76 -9.49 -14.93
N LEU A 69 -32.84 -9.56 -14.14
CA LEU A 69 -32.79 -9.51 -12.69
C LEU A 69 -32.95 -10.89 -12.09
N LEU A 70 -32.07 -11.23 -11.15
CA LEU A 70 -32.09 -12.45 -10.37
C LEU A 70 -32.13 -12.07 -8.88
N PRO A 71 -33.13 -12.59 -8.10
CA PRO A 71 -33.11 -12.38 -6.66
C PRO A 71 -31.88 -13.06 -6.04
N GLY A 72 -31.31 -12.51 -4.99
CA GLY A 72 -30.15 -13.10 -4.30
C GLY A 72 -30.47 -14.46 -3.69
N GLY A 73 -31.66 -14.62 -3.11
CA GLY A 73 -32.09 -15.86 -2.47
C GLY A 73 -33.50 -15.77 -1.91
N SER A 74 -33.73 -16.47 -0.80
CA SER A 74 -35.05 -16.52 -0.12
C SER A 74 -35.03 -16.00 1.33
N GLU A 75 -33.89 -15.59 1.82
CA GLU A 75 -33.67 -15.08 3.18
C GLU A 75 -34.19 -13.65 3.33
N THR A 76 -34.36 -13.20 4.56
CA THR A 76 -34.63 -11.77 4.88
C THR A 76 -33.58 -11.26 5.83
N LEU A 77 -32.90 -10.17 5.44
CA LEU A 77 -31.87 -9.52 6.25
C LEU A 77 -32.09 -8.01 6.25
N ASN A 78 -32.03 -7.38 7.42
CA ASN A 78 -32.26 -5.93 7.62
C ASN A 78 -33.57 -5.43 7.01
N GLY A 79 -34.63 -6.25 7.06
CA GLY A 79 -35.94 -5.94 6.48
C GLY A 79 -36.05 -6.09 4.96
N ARG A 80 -34.97 -6.46 4.26
CA ARG A 80 -34.94 -6.75 2.84
C ARG A 80 -35.09 -8.25 2.62
N GLY A 81 -36.10 -8.65 1.88
CA GLY A 81 -36.31 -10.05 1.45
C GLY A 81 -35.55 -10.37 0.16
N GLY A 82 -35.50 -11.64 -0.19
CA GLY A 82 -34.82 -12.10 -1.40
C GLY A 82 -33.30 -12.17 -1.29
N VAL A 83 -32.79 -12.29 -0.08
CA VAL A 83 -31.34 -12.28 0.22
C VAL A 83 -30.80 -13.71 0.26
N LYS A 84 -29.54 -13.88 -0.11
CA LYS A 84 -28.71 -15.08 0.06
C LYS A 84 -27.46 -14.72 0.85
N THR A 85 -27.30 -15.30 2.01
CA THR A 85 -26.04 -15.23 2.74
C THR A 85 -25.04 -16.23 2.16
N VAL A 86 -23.83 -15.77 1.84
CA VAL A 86 -22.72 -16.58 1.33
C VAL A 86 -21.57 -16.43 2.30
N SER A 87 -21.26 -17.50 3.03
CA SER A 87 -20.15 -17.55 3.97
C SER A 87 -18.79 -17.55 3.25
N GLU A 88 -17.71 -17.32 3.98
CA GLU A 88 -16.35 -17.54 3.50
C GLU A 88 -16.23 -18.94 2.88
N SER A 89 -15.60 -19.02 1.70
CA SER A 89 -15.52 -20.24 0.88
C SER A 89 -16.85 -20.86 0.45
N GLY A 90 -17.98 -20.15 0.66
CA GLY A 90 -19.30 -20.55 0.20
C GLY A 90 -19.54 -20.22 -1.27
N GLU A 91 -20.61 -20.79 -1.83
CA GLU A 91 -21.00 -20.57 -3.23
C GLU A 91 -22.48 -20.24 -3.34
N ALA A 92 -22.81 -19.39 -4.31
CA ALA A 92 -24.17 -19.09 -4.72
C ALA A 92 -24.32 -19.39 -6.21
N GLU A 93 -25.35 -20.17 -6.57
CA GLU A 93 -25.62 -20.57 -7.95
C GLU A 93 -26.95 -19.99 -8.41
N TYR A 94 -26.97 -19.44 -9.61
CA TYR A 94 -28.13 -18.80 -10.23
C TYR A 94 -28.32 -19.34 -11.64
N SER A 95 -29.58 -19.70 -11.96
CA SER A 95 -29.97 -20.04 -13.33
C SER A 95 -30.55 -18.83 -14.02
N VAL A 96 -30.09 -18.53 -15.21
CA VAL A 96 -30.56 -17.41 -16.02
C VAL A 96 -30.90 -17.86 -17.43
N THR A 97 -31.98 -17.33 -17.99
CA THR A 97 -32.33 -17.52 -19.39
C THR A 97 -32.08 -16.24 -20.16
N VAL A 98 -31.22 -16.31 -21.15
CA VAL A 98 -30.80 -15.20 -22.00
C VAL A 98 -31.58 -15.25 -23.31
N PRO A 99 -32.30 -14.18 -23.69
CA PRO A 99 -33.17 -14.18 -24.86
C PRO A 99 -32.44 -14.09 -26.21
N LYS A 100 -31.21 -13.60 -26.24
CA LYS A 100 -30.35 -13.43 -27.43
C LYS A 100 -28.89 -13.36 -27.00
N ASN A 101 -27.99 -13.77 -27.93
CA ASN A 101 -26.54 -13.56 -27.71
C ASN A 101 -26.26 -12.08 -27.47
N ALA A 102 -25.65 -11.75 -26.32
CA ALA A 102 -25.30 -10.36 -26.01
C ALA A 102 -24.24 -10.26 -24.90
N LEU A 103 -23.56 -9.12 -24.83
CA LEU A 103 -22.66 -8.72 -23.77
C LEU A 103 -23.45 -8.03 -22.65
N TYR A 104 -23.27 -8.50 -21.43
CA TYR A 104 -23.88 -7.96 -20.21
C TYR A 104 -22.81 -7.49 -19.24
N GLU A 105 -23.10 -6.43 -18.46
CA GLU A 105 -22.34 -6.09 -17.24
C GLU A 105 -22.93 -6.90 -16.06
N LEU A 106 -22.07 -7.38 -15.16
CA LEU A 106 -22.52 -8.00 -13.92
C LEU A 106 -22.59 -6.95 -12.80
N CYS A 107 -23.79 -6.72 -12.28
CA CYS A 107 -24.00 -5.84 -11.14
C CYS A 107 -24.50 -6.68 -9.95
N ILE A 108 -23.88 -6.51 -8.79
CA ILE A 108 -24.22 -7.23 -7.57
C ILE A 108 -24.72 -6.23 -6.54
N THR A 109 -25.89 -6.51 -5.94
CA THR A 109 -26.38 -5.76 -4.78
C THR A 109 -26.09 -6.59 -3.54
N TYR A 110 -25.22 -6.07 -2.67
CA TYR A 110 -24.70 -6.81 -1.53
C TYR A 110 -24.58 -5.97 -0.27
N LEU A 111 -24.42 -6.66 0.85
CA LEU A 111 -24.07 -6.13 2.16
C LEU A 111 -22.96 -7.01 2.75
N PRO A 112 -21.77 -6.46 3.08
CA PRO A 112 -20.75 -7.20 3.81
C PRO A 112 -21.25 -7.59 5.21
N LEU A 113 -20.99 -8.84 5.63
CA LEU A 113 -21.38 -9.36 6.97
C LEU A 113 -20.13 -9.50 7.86
N ARG A 114 -19.35 -8.50 7.92
CA ARG A 114 -18.02 -8.38 8.49
C ARG A 114 -17.73 -9.31 9.66
N GLU A 115 -16.96 -10.37 9.43
CA GLU A 115 -16.42 -11.24 10.46
C GLU A 115 -14.92 -11.00 10.66
N ASN A 116 -14.17 -10.70 9.58
CA ASN A 116 -12.71 -10.65 9.59
C ASN A 116 -12.10 -9.39 8.94
N GLY A 117 -12.87 -8.46 8.37
CA GLY A 117 -12.40 -7.16 7.86
C GLY A 117 -11.51 -7.19 6.62
N GLY A 118 -11.44 -8.31 5.91
CA GLY A 118 -10.68 -8.47 4.66
C GLY A 118 -11.27 -7.76 3.45
N GLU A 119 -10.65 -7.94 2.29
CA GLU A 119 -11.26 -7.55 0.99
C GLU A 119 -12.43 -8.46 0.67
N ILE A 120 -13.46 -7.94 -0.01
CA ILE A 120 -14.53 -8.77 -0.57
C ILE A 120 -14.04 -9.28 -1.91
N GLU A 121 -13.73 -10.56 -1.98
CA GLU A 121 -13.19 -11.21 -3.17
C GLU A 121 -14.10 -12.34 -3.62
N LEU A 122 -14.52 -12.31 -4.87
CA LEU A 122 -15.46 -13.27 -5.45
C LEU A 122 -14.85 -13.94 -6.68
N SER A 123 -15.19 -15.19 -6.92
CA SER A 123 -14.94 -15.85 -8.20
C SER A 123 -16.24 -16.00 -9.00
N LEU A 124 -16.16 -15.86 -10.31
CA LEU A 124 -17.28 -16.03 -11.21
C LEU A 124 -17.02 -17.17 -12.18
N ARG A 125 -17.96 -18.09 -12.27
CA ARG A 125 -18.00 -19.12 -13.32
C ARG A 125 -19.30 -19.04 -14.10
N LEU A 126 -19.19 -19.08 -15.42
CA LEU A 126 -20.30 -19.19 -16.35
C LEU A 126 -20.28 -20.61 -16.92
N ASP A 127 -21.36 -21.36 -16.74
CA ASP A 127 -21.49 -22.76 -17.21
C ASP A 127 -20.32 -23.65 -16.77
N GLY A 128 -19.82 -23.40 -15.54
CA GLY A 128 -18.72 -24.16 -14.91
C GLY A 128 -17.31 -23.69 -15.27
N ALA A 129 -17.12 -22.75 -16.21
CA ALA A 129 -15.83 -22.23 -16.61
C ALA A 129 -15.65 -20.76 -16.21
N SER A 130 -14.42 -20.34 -15.91
CA SER A 130 -14.08 -18.91 -15.78
C SER A 130 -14.00 -18.28 -17.18
N PRO A 131 -14.71 -17.17 -17.45
CA PRO A 131 -14.70 -16.56 -18.79
C PRO A 131 -13.35 -15.92 -19.16
N PHE A 132 -12.60 -15.44 -18.18
CA PHE A 132 -11.26 -14.86 -18.31
C PHE A 132 -10.55 -14.93 -16.95
N THR A 133 -9.25 -14.69 -16.91
CA THR A 133 -8.40 -14.86 -15.71
C THR A 133 -8.91 -14.03 -14.53
N GLU A 134 -9.22 -12.75 -14.74
CA GLU A 134 -9.63 -11.82 -13.68
C GLU A 134 -11.01 -12.19 -13.08
N ALA A 135 -11.85 -12.94 -13.81
CA ALA A 135 -13.12 -13.43 -13.27
C ALA A 135 -12.93 -14.46 -12.13
N GLY A 136 -11.73 -14.99 -11.97
CA GLY A 136 -11.35 -15.85 -10.84
C GLY A 136 -11.18 -15.11 -9.52
N SER A 137 -11.00 -13.78 -9.55
CA SER A 137 -10.78 -12.91 -8.39
C SER A 137 -11.34 -11.52 -8.67
N LEU A 138 -12.65 -11.36 -8.51
CA LEU A 138 -13.37 -10.10 -8.65
C LEU A 138 -13.49 -9.44 -7.29
N LYS A 139 -13.07 -8.20 -7.17
CA LYS A 139 -13.17 -7.45 -5.92
C LYS A 139 -14.40 -6.55 -5.89
N LEU A 140 -15.02 -6.47 -4.73
CA LEU A 140 -16.10 -5.54 -4.44
C LEU A 140 -15.66 -4.55 -3.35
N PRO A 141 -15.97 -3.26 -3.47
CA PRO A 141 -15.58 -2.29 -2.47
C PRO A 141 -16.35 -2.44 -1.16
N HIS A 142 -15.69 -2.19 -0.05
CA HIS A 142 -16.36 -1.86 1.20
C HIS A 142 -16.73 -0.38 1.19
N TYR A 143 -17.98 -0.07 1.61
CA TYR A 143 -18.41 1.31 1.75
C TYR A 143 -18.35 1.76 3.21
N TYR A 144 -17.92 2.99 3.39
CA TYR A 144 -17.74 3.66 4.68
C TYR A 144 -18.46 5.00 4.71
N LYS A 145 -18.76 5.47 5.92
CA LYS A 145 -19.26 6.82 6.18
C LYS A 145 -18.59 7.40 7.41
N ASP A 146 -18.65 8.71 7.55
CA ASP A 146 -18.17 9.37 8.75
C ASP A 146 -19.07 9.07 9.96
N SER A 147 -18.47 8.83 11.15
CA SER A 147 -19.14 8.38 12.38
C SER A 147 -19.91 9.46 13.11
N GLY A 148 -20.39 10.49 12.43
CA GLY A 148 -21.22 11.53 13.03
C GLY A 148 -20.63 12.94 12.93
N LYS A 149 -20.92 13.81 13.92
CA LYS A 149 -20.47 15.21 13.88
C LYS A 149 -18.95 15.30 14.05
N ILE A 150 -18.33 16.20 13.29
CA ILE A 150 -16.93 16.57 13.45
C ILE A 150 -16.72 17.05 14.89
N ARG A 151 -15.77 16.40 15.57
CA ARG A 151 -15.38 16.75 16.95
C ARG A 151 -14.34 17.88 16.92
N GLU A 152 -14.37 18.72 17.96
CA GLU A 152 -13.43 19.83 18.14
C GLU A 152 -12.66 19.65 19.44
N ASP A 153 -11.40 20.06 19.44
CA ASP A 153 -10.62 20.17 20.66
C ASP A 153 -11.03 21.44 21.44
N LYS A 154 -10.41 21.63 22.63
CA LYS A 154 -10.62 22.82 23.45
C LYS A 154 -10.22 24.16 22.79
N ASN A 155 -9.42 24.13 21.73
CA ASN A 155 -8.99 25.30 20.97
C ASN A 155 -9.91 25.55 19.77
N GLY A 156 -10.83 24.61 19.50
CA GLY A 156 -11.75 24.62 18.35
C GLY A 156 -11.07 24.11 17.05
N ASP A 157 -10.02 23.29 17.18
CA ASP A 157 -9.46 22.55 16.08
C ASP A 157 -10.27 21.27 15.85
N GLN A 158 -10.62 21.01 14.60
CA GLN A 158 -11.45 19.88 14.21
C GLN A 158 -10.62 18.65 13.90
N TYR A 159 -11.10 17.50 14.37
CA TYR A 159 -10.52 16.19 14.08
C TYR A 159 -11.18 15.52 12.90
N THR A 160 -10.39 14.79 12.11
CA THR A 160 -10.91 13.92 11.05
C THR A 160 -11.90 12.93 11.63
N PRO A 161 -13.15 12.86 11.11
CA PRO A 161 -14.14 11.93 11.63
C PRO A 161 -13.72 10.48 11.36
N GLU A 162 -14.01 9.61 12.34
CA GLU A 162 -13.79 8.18 12.21
C GLU A 162 -14.60 7.62 11.05
N GLN A 163 -14.01 6.71 10.29
CA GLN A 163 -14.69 5.98 9.23
C GLN A 163 -15.36 4.72 9.80
N VAL A 164 -16.67 4.64 9.71
CA VAL A 164 -17.46 3.46 10.09
C VAL A 164 -18.09 2.81 8.87
N ASP A 165 -18.40 1.53 8.96
CA ASP A 165 -19.00 0.79 7.87
C ASP A 165 -20.37 1.38 7.47
N TYR A 166 -20.61 1.44 6.17
CA TYR A 166 -21.91 1.77 5.61
C TYR A 166 -22.80 0.52 5.60
N ASN A 167 -23.51 0.29 6.71
CA ASN A 167 -24.30 -0.91 6.97
C ASN A 167 -25.63 -0.93 6.21
N ASP A 168 -25.58 -0.79 4.88
CA ASP A 168 -26.74 -0.89 3.99
C ASP A 168 -26.33 -1.55 2.67
N PHE A 169 -27.33 -2.09 1.95
CA PHE A 169 -27.10 -2.73 0.66
C PHE A 169 -26.63 -1.70 -0.38
N VAL A 170 -25.60 -2.06 -1.11
CA VAL A 170 -25.03 -1.28 -2.22
C VAL A 170 -25.04 -2.10 -3.50
N SER A 171 -25.24 -1.44 -4.64
CA SER A 171 -25.22 -2.06 -5.96
C SER A 171 -23.99 -1.60 -6.72
N VAL A 172 -23.14 -2.54 -7.14
CA VAL A 172 -21.88 -2.25 -7.84
C VAL A 172 -21.76 -3.16 -9.06
N SER A 173 -21.45 -2.56 -10.23
CA SER A 173 -21.00 -3.35 -11.39
C SER A 173 -19.55 -3.77 -11.18
N VAL A 174 -19.22 -5.04 -11.45
CA VAL A 174 -17.84 -5.52 -11.33
C VAL A 174 -16.95 -4.84 -12.35
N PHE A 175 -15.78 -4.38 -11.91
CA PHE A 175 -14.86 -3.58 -12.70
C PHE A 175 -13.41 -3.98 -12.47
N ASP A 176 -12.51 -3.49 -13.30
CA ASP A 176 -11.07 -3.65 -13.16
C ASP A 176 -10.52 -2.68 -12.11
N GLU A 177 -10.09 -3.19 -10.97
CA GLU A 177 -9.48 -2.39 -9.90
C GLU A 177 -8.12 -1.79 -10.25
N THR A 178 -7.43 -2.35 -11.25
CA THR A 178 -6.14 -1.83 -11.72
C THR A 178 -6.30 -0.53 -12.51
N GLY A 179 -7.52 -0.23 -12.98
CA GLY A 179 -7.84 0.91 -13.83
C GLY A 179 -7.37 0.77 -15.28
N ALA A 180 -6.85 -0.39 -15.67
CA ALA A 180 -6.48 -0.67 -17.05
C ALA A 180 -7.71 -0.65 -17.97
N GLU A 181 -8.90 -0.98 -17.43
CA GLU A 181 -10.18 -0.84 -18.11
C GLU A 181 -11.05 0.16 -17.33
N ASN A 182 -11.52 1.19 -18.03
CA ASN A 182 -12.37 2.21 -17.39
C ASN A 182 -13.83 1.76 -17.21
N ASP A 183 -14.33 0.87 -18.09
CA ASP A 183 -15.71 0.38 -18.05
C ASP A 183 -15.82 -0.90 -17.20
N PRO A 184 -17.02 -1.22 -16.67
CA PRO A 184 -17.27 -2.50 -16.04
C PRO A 184 -16.95 -3.67 -16.97
N TYR A 185 -16.57 -4.81 -16.39
CA TYR A 185 -16.38 -6.04 -17.15
C TYR A 185 -17.67 -6.44 -17.87
N ARG A 186 -17.53 -6.87 -19.12
CA ARG A 186 -18.64 -7.38 -19.95
C ARG A 186 -18.48 -8.87 -20.17
N PHE A 187 -19.60 -9.58 -20.05
CA PHE A 187 -19.67 -11.03 -20.15
C PHE A 187 -20.57 -11.41 -21.33
N LEU A 188 -20.03 -12.18 -22.27
CA LEU A 188 -20.83 -12.72 -23.37
C LEU A 188 -21.68 -13.89 -22.88
N LEU A 189 -22.99 -13.78 -23.05
CA LEU A 189 -23.94 -14.84 -22.83
C LEU A 189 -24.66 -15.15 -24.14
N THR A 190 -24.72 -16.43 -24.49
CA THR A 190 -25.44 -16.89 -25.68
C THR A 190 -26.92 -17.00 -25.41
N GLU A 191 -27.76 -17.13 -26.46
CA GLU A 191 -29.18 -17.43 -26.31
C GLU A 191 -29.37 -18.78 -25.64
N GLY A 192 -30.17 -18.83 -24.58
CA GLY A 192 -30.47 -20.09 -23.87
C GLY A 192 -30.36 -19.96 -22.35
N SER A 193 -30.29 -21.12 -21.70
CA SER A 193 -30.16 -21.22 -20.24
C SER A 193 -28.70 -21.33 -19.84
N HIS A 194 -28.27 -20.51 -18.90
CA HIS A 194 -26.92 -20.48 -18.35
C HIS A 194 -26.94 -20.64 -16.83
N THR A 195 -25.85 -21.13 -16.29
CA THR A 195 -25.57 -21.20 -14.86
C THR A 195 -24.50 -20.18 -14.50
N LEU A 196 -24.86 -19.24 -13.63
CA LEU A 196 -23.96 -18.27 -13.04
C LEU A 196 -23.59 -18.74 -11.62
N LYS A 197 -22.33 -19.03 -11.36
CA LYS A 197 -21.85 -19.49 -10.05
C LYS A 197 -20.89 -18.45 -9.48
N ILE A 198 -21.24 -17.90 -8.32
CA ILE A 198 -20.43 -16.94 -7.58
C ILE A 198 -19.85 -17.66 -6.37
N GLY A 199 -18.53 -17.81 -6.33
CA GLY A 199 -17.80 -18.32 -5.18
C GLY A 199 -17.30 -17.16 -4.33
N ASN A 200 -17.52 -17.23 -3.03
CA ASN A 200 -16.96 -16.26 -2.08
C ASN A 200 -15.58 -16.75 -1.63
N LEU A 201 -14.57 -15.94 -1.86
CA LEU A 201 -13.16 -16.27 -1.54
C LEU A 201 -12.72 -15.66 -0.21
N SER A 202 -13.49 -14.73 0.35
CA SER A 202 -13.08 -13.93 1.50
C SER A 202 -14.17 -13.86 2.59
N GLU A 203 -14.51 -12.68 3.07
CA GLU A 203 -15.46 -12.52 4.15
C GLU A 203 -16.91 -12.79 3.73
N SER A 204 -17.74 -13.22 4.69
CA SER A 204 -19.17 -13.46 4.45
C SER A 204 -19.90 -12.23 3.95
N LEU A 205 -20.79 -12.42 2.98
CA LEU A 205 -21.63 -11.35 2.44
C LEU A 205 -23.06 -11.80 2.20
N ALA A 206 -23.97 -10.84 2.23
CA ALA A 206 -25.35 -11.03 1.87
C ALA A 206 -25.62 -10.47 0.47
N ILE A 207 -26.01 -11.31 -0.47
CA ILE A 207 -26.39 -10.93 -1.85
C ILE A 207 -27.89 -10.76 -1.91
N ALA A 208 -28.38 -9.56 -2.24
CA ALA A 208 -29.80 -9.27 -2.38
C ALA A 208 -30.29 -9.38 -3.84
N GLU A 209 -29.43 -9.07 -4.80
CA GLU A 209 -29.78 -9.07 -6.22
C GLU A 209 -28.54 -9.28 -7.07
N ILE A 210 -28.67 -10.09 -8.10
CA ILE A 210 -27.75 -10.18 -9.21
C ILE A 210 -28.44 -9.59 -10.43
N ARG A 211 -27.79 -8.65 -11.10
CA ARG A 211 -28.33 -8.02 -12.31
C ARG A 211 -27.33 -8.20 -13.44
N LEU A 212 -27.73 -8.90 -14.49
CA LEU A 212 -27.09 -8.84 -15.78
C LEU A 212 -27.60 -7.58 -16.48
N LYS A 213 -26.81 -6.52 -16.39
CA LYS A 213 -27.19 -5.18 -16.80
C LYS A 213 -26.86 -4.96 -18.27
N ALA A 214 -27.78 -4.36 -19.01
CA ALA A 214 -27.51 -3.85 -20.35
C ALA A 214 -26.49 -2.72 -20.27
N PRO A 215 -25.31 -2.82 -20.96
CA PRO A 215 -24.29 -1.79 -20.92
C PRO A 215 -24.85 -0.47 -21.46
N ALA A 216 -24.75 0.58 -20.67
CA ALA A 216 -25.13 1.92 -21.11
C ALA A 216 -23.98 2.53 -21.91
N VAL A 217 -24.26 2.96 -23.13
CA VAL A 217 -23.36 3.77 -23.94
C VAL A 217 -23.84 5.21 -23.87
N PRO A 218 -23.24 6.08 -23.05
CA PRO A 218 -23.64 7.47 -22.97
C PRO A 218 -23.41 8.16 -24.31
N ILE A 219 -24.43 8.91 -24.78
CA ILE A 219 -24.31 9.75 -25.98
C ILE A 219 -23.47 11.00 -25.66
N SER A 220 -22.89 11.63 -26.68
CA SER A 220 -22.13 12.87 -26.48
C SER A 220 -23.07 14.01 -26.02
N TYR A 221 -22.51 14.99 -25.32
CA TYR A 221 -23.28 16.14 -24.85
C TYR A 221 -23.98 16.89 -26.04
N SER A 222 -23.30 17.00 -27.16
CA SER A 222 -23.85 17.64 -28.38
C SER A 222 -25.09 16.91 -28.91
N GLU A 223 -25.20 15.61 -28.73
CA GLU A 223 -26.35 14.80 -29.15
C GLU A 223 -27.53 14.94 -28.17
N THR A 224 -27.28 15.26 -26.89
CA THR A 224 -28.36 15.49 -25.90
C THR A 224 -29.18 16.73 -26.19
N LYS A 225 -28.57 17.70 -26.89
CA LYS A 225 -29.12 19.04 -27.11
C LYS A 225 -29.51 19.77 -25.82
N ASN A 226 -28.84 19.46 -24.73
CA ASN A 226 -29.10 20.11 -23.43
C ASN A 226 -28.83 21.63 -23.50
N ALA A 227 -27.81 22.05 -24.25
CA ALA A 227 -27.49 23.45 -24.44
C ALA A 227 -28.65 24.23 -25.11
N ASP A 228 -29.34 23.60 -26.10
CA ASP A 228 -30.46 24.23 -26.82
C ASP A 228 -31.75 24.32 -25.96
N LYS A 229 -31.85 23.47 -24.94
CA LYS A 229 -32.97 23.39 -24.00
C LYS A 229 -32.76 24.14 -22.71
N ALA A 230 -31.54 24.55 -22.41
CA ALA A 230 -31.18 25.17 -21.15
C ALA A 230 -31.76 26.56 -21.03
N GLU A 231 -32.88 26.67 -20.34
CA GLU A 231 -33.56 27.94 -20.04
C GLU A 231 -33.07 28.48 -18.69
N SER A 232 -33.04 29.81 -18.57
CA SER A 232 -32.69 30.48 -17.32
C SER A 232 -33.74 30.18 -16.25
N ILE A 233 -33.26 29.76 -15.08
CA ILE A 233 -34.12 29.49 -13.92
C ILE A 233 -33.73 30.37 -12.74
N SER A 234 -34.76 30.83 -11.99
CA SER A 234 -34.52 31.59 -10.75
C SER A 234 -34.43 30.64 -9.56
N ALA A 235 -33.22 30.25 -9.22
CA ALA A 235 -32.90 29.42 -8.07
C ALA A 235 -31.54 29.83 -7.48
N GLU A 236 -31.31 29.48 -6.23
CA GLU A 236 -30.00 29.66 -5.60
C GLU A 236 -29.04 28.52 -6.02
N PRO A 237 -27.73 28.78 -6.10
CA PRO A 237 -26.75 27.73 -6.33
C PRO A 237 -26.79 26.68 -5.22
N ILE A 238 -26.67 25.40 -5.60
CA ILE A 238 -26.61 24.26 -4.65
C ILE A 238 -25.15 23.99 -4.32
N VAL A 239 -24.75 24.29 -3.10
CA VAL A 239 -23.36 24.09 -2.63
C VAL A 239 -23.28 22.77 -1.88
N ILE A 240 -22.34 21.91 -2.27
CA ILE A 240 -22.04 20.63 -1.65
C ILE A 240 -20.60 20.71 -1.16
N GLU A 241 -20.40 20.66 0.15
CA GLU A 241 -19.07 20.65 0.75
C GLU A 241 -18.41 19.29 0.48
N GLY A 242 -17.14 19.28 0.04
CA GLY A 242 -16.44 18.08 -0.35
C GLY A 242 -16.34 17.05 0.78
N GLU A 243 -16.08 17.50 2.00
CA GLU A 243 -16.00 16.67 3.20
C GLU A 243 -17.33 16.06 3.64
N SER A 244 -18.48 16.53 3.09
CA SER A 244 -19.81 16.04 3.46
C SER A 244 -20.23 14.77 2.72
N ALA A 245 -19.28 13.99 2.16
CA ALA A 245 -19.60 12.76 1.42
C ALA A 245 -20.40 11.77 2.28
N ALA A 246 -21.56 11.34 1.78
CA ALA A 246 -22.50 10.46 2.47
C ALA A 246 -21.99 9.01 2.57
N ARG A 247 -21.17 8.58 1.59
CA ARG A 247 -20.48 7.29 1.61
C ARG A 247 -19.24 7.33 0.71
N LYS A 248 -18.30 6.45 0.99
CA LYS A 248 -17.00 6.33 0.32
C LYS A 248 -16.67 4.86 0.11
N SER A 249 -16.13 4.48 -1.03
CA SER A 249 -15.85 3.08 -1.38
C SER A 249 -14.56 2.53 -0.76
N ASN A 250 -13.82 3.35 -0.06
CA ASN A 250 -12.59 2.94 0.61
C ASN A 250 -12.41 3.77 1.89
N ARG A 251 -11.89 3.14 2.94
CA ARG A 251 -11.59 3.77 4.23
C ARG A 251 -10.49 4.84 4.11
N SER A 252 -9.63 4.73 3.09
CA SER A 252 -8.59 5.72 2.80
C SER A 252 -9.15 7.09 2.38
N ILE A 253 -10.36 7.14 1.79
CA ILE A 253 -10.97 8.40 1.34
C ILE A 253 -11.45 9.17 2.56
N VAL A 254 -10.59 10.02 3.10
CA VAL A 254 -10.86 10.78 4.32
C VAL A 254 -11.00 12.28 4.05
N SER A 255 -11.83 12.91 4.87
CA SER A 255 -11.95 14.35 4.95
C SER A 255 -10.76 14.92 5.73
N LYS A 256 -10.15 16.00 5.22
CA LYS A 256 -8.89 16.57 5.72
C LYS A 256 -8.98 18.08 5.90
N SER A 257 -7.97 18.62 6.58
CA SER A 257 -7.78 20.05 6.78
C SER A 257 -6.61 20.58 5.95
N ASP A 258 -6.83 21.67 5.25
CA ASP A 258 -5.75 22.48 4.68
C ASP A 258 -5.86 23.92 5.21
N THR A 259 -4.90 24.31 6.06
CA THR A 259 -4.77 25.67 6.61
C THR A 259 -3.88 26.57 5.75
N SER A 260 -3.39 26.10 4.59
CA SER A 260 -2.42 26.79 3.76
C SER A 260 -3.03 27.86 2.86
N SER A 261 -4.34 27.81 2.61
CA SER A 261 -5.01 28.64 1.61
C SER A 261 -6.30 29.27 2.14
N PRO A 262 -6.54 30.55 1.87
CA PRO A 262 -7.85 31.17 2.13
C PRO A 262 -8.89 30.89 1.03
N ALA A 263 -8.57 30.05 0.03
CA ALA A 263 -9.47 29.77 -1.11
C ALA A 263 -10.50 28.68 -0.81
N ILE A 264 -10.33 27.93 0.26
CA ILE A 264 -11.19 26.83 0.69
C ILE A 264 -12.12 27.27 1.82
N SER A 265 -13.16 26.50 2.07
CA SER A 265 -14.18 26.81 3.07
C SER A 265 -14.43 25.59 3.99
N PRO A 266 -14.46 25.81 5.32
CA PRO A 266 -14.05 27.02 6.03
C PRO A 266 -12.52 27.23 6.02
N SER A 267 -12.05 28.48 5.94
CA SER A 267 -10.63 28.80 5.98
C SER A 267 -10.24 29.48 7.29
N SER A 268 -9.11 29.07 7.89
CA SER A 268 -8.51 29.74 9.03
C SER A 268 -6.99 29.64 8.99
N ALA A 269 -6.32 30.72 9.37
CA ALA A 269 -4.87 30.74 9.54
C ALA A 269 -4.44 30.21 10.92
N GLU A 270 -5.35 30.12 11.88
CA GLU A 270 -5.12 29.80 13.29
C GLU A 270 -5.64 28.43 13.65
N LYS A 271 -6.83 28.06 13.17
CA LYS A 271 -7.56 26.85 13.53
C LYS A 271 -7.54 25.84 12.39
N GLN A 272 -7.52 24.58 12.78
CA GLN A 272 -7.63 23.47 11.86
C GLN A 272 -9.10 23.11 11.66
N PHE A 273 -9.65 23.40 10.48
CA PHE A 273 -11.00 22.99 10.06
C PHE A 273 -10.91 21.89 9.02
N ILE A 274 -11.79 20.92 9.10
CA ILE A 274 -11.98 19.93 8.03
C ILE A 274 -12.70 20.66 6.89
N ASN A 275 -12.08 20.73 5.71
CA ASN A 275 -12.52 21.59 4.63
C ASN A 275 -12.23 21.05 3.22
N TYR A 276 -11.84 19.78 3.10
CA TYR A 276 -11.78 19.12 1.79
C TYR A 276 -11.76 17.60 1.95
N ILE A 277 -12.03 16.89 0.88
CA ILE A 277 -11.88 15.45 0.76
C ILE A 277 -10.80 15.09 -0.25
N GLY A 278 -10.02 14.03 0.00
CA GLY A 278 -9.19 13.40 -1.00
C GLY A 278 -7.72 13.82 -1.03
N LEU A 279 -7.22 14.34 -2.17
CA LEU A 279 -5.80 14.44 -2.54
C LEU A 279 -5.14 13.06 -2.56
N THR A 280 -4.12 12.86 -1.73
CA THR A 280 -3.37 11.60 -1.64
C THR A 280 -4.21 10.43 -1.17
N SER A 281 -5.31 10.69 -0.48
CA SER A 281 -6.19 9.68 0.08
C SER A 281 -7.33 9.24 -0.84
N TRP A 282 -7.43 9.82 -2.04
CA TRP A 282 -8.41 9.46 -3.08
C TRP A 282 -7.76 9.50 -4.45
N LYS A 283 -7.02 8.46 -4.78
CA LYS A 283 -6.17 8.41 -5.98
C LYS A 283 -6.24 7.11 -6.76
N THR A 284 -6.79 6.04 -6.19
CA THR A 284 -6.81 4.72 -6.83
C THR A 284 -7.99 4.61 -7.78
N PRO A 285 -7.83 4.09 -9.00
CA PRO A 285 -8.94 3.84 -9.92
C PRO A 285 -10.05 3.01 -9.28
N GLY A 286 -11.31 3.34 -9.57
CA GLY A 286 -12.47 2.70 -8.96
C GLY A 286 -12.90 3.27 -7.61
N GLU A 287 -12.04 3.96 -6.88
CA GLU A 287 -12.41 4.62 -5.63
C GLU A 287 -13.46 5.70 -5.86
N GLU A 288 -14.59 5.62 -5.13
CA GLU A 288 -15.77 6.45 -5.29
C GLU A 288 -16.13 7.20 -4.00
N ALA A 289 -16.47 8.47 -4.14
CA ALA A 289 -17.16 9.26 -3.11
C ALA A 289 -18.54 9.66 -3.61
N VAL A 290 -19.55 9.63 -2.72
CA VAL A 290 -20.95 9.89 -3.06
C VAL A 290 -21.52 10.94 -2.12
N TRP A 291 -22.12 11.98 -2.66
CA TRP A 291 -22.81 13.05 -1.94
C TRP A 291 -24.32 12.98 -2.18
N ARG A 292 -25.10 13.46 -1.21
CA ARG A 292 -26.53 13.67 -1.34
C ARG A 292 -26.80 15.16 -1.31
N PHE A 293 -27.71 15.62 -2.16
CA PHE A 293 -28.12 17.01 -2.21
C PHE A 293 -29.58 17.13 -2.61
N GLU A 294 -30.18 18.25 -2.27
CA GLU A 294 -31.60 18.54 -2.57
C GLU A 294 -31.71 19.63 -3.63
N VAL A 295 -32.58 19.40 -4.60
CA VAL A 295 -32.93 20.35 -5.65
C VAL A 295 -34.33 20.93 -5.40
N GLU A 296 -34.41 22.21 -5.09
CA GLU A 296 -35.69 22.88 -4.81
C GLU A 296 -36.46 23.20 -6.07
N THR A 297 -35.78 23.54 -7.15
CA THR A 297 -36.36 23.97 -8.45
C THR A 297 -35.79 23.12 -9.57
N ALA A 298 -36.66 22.36 -10.27
CA ALA A 298 -36.24 21.57 -11.42
C ALA A 298 -35.73 22.47 -12.55
N GLY A 299 -34.65 22.04 -13.24
CA GLY A 299 -34.07 22.79 -14.35
C GLY A 299 -32.68 22.35 -14.76
N TYR A 300 -32.08 23.16 -15.62
CA TYR A 300 -30.70 22.93 -16.07
C TYR A 300 -29.69 23.64 -15.18
N TYR A 301 -28.68 22.89 -14.75
CA TYR A 301 -27.59 23.36 -13.90
C TYR A 301 -26.26 23.06 -14.56
N ASP A 302 -25.27 23.92 -14.40
CA ASP A 302 -23.88 23.63 -14.67
C ASP A 302 -23.14 23.25 -13.35
N LEU A 303 -22.13 22.42 -13.44
CA LEU A 303 -21.33 21.99 -12.27
C LEU A 303 -20.02 22.76 -12.24
N ARG A 304 -19.81 23.52 -11.15
CA ARG A 304 -18.55 24.20 -10.83
C ARG A 304 -17.95 23.64 -9.56
N TYR A 305 -16.64 23.81 -9.38
CA TYR A 305 -15.97 23.22 -8.24
C TYR A 305 -14.70 23.98 -7.84
N ILE A 306 -14.29 23.80 -6.58
CA ILE A 306 -12.97 24.18 -6.08
C ILE A 306 -12.18 22.90 -5.81
N TYR A 307 -11.02 22.80 -6.44
CA TYR A 307 -10.22 21.59 -6.40
C TYR A 307 -8.72 21.88 -6.34
N LYS A 308 -7.96 20.84 -5.96
CA LYS A 308 -6.49 20.81 -6.01
C LYS A 308 -6.02 19.46 -6.54
N GLN A 309 -5.06 19.51 -7.45
CA GLN A 309 -4.34 18.33 -7.96
C GLN A 309 -2.88 18.73 -8.10
N ASP A 310 -2.03 18.36 -7.13
CA ASP A 310 -0.67 18.84 -7.02
C ASP A 310 0.41 17.75 -7.19
N GLN A 311 0.02 16.56 -7.66
CA GLN A 311 0.94 15.41 -7.78
C GLN A 311 1.21 15.00 -9.23
N THR A 312 0.21 14.96 -10.09
CA THR A 312 0.40 14.57 -11.50
C THR A 312 0.87 15.78 -12.31
N VAL A 313 2.18 16.06 -12.20
CA VAL A 313 2.81 17.26 -12.80
C VAL A 313 2.57 17.32 -14.29
N ASN A 314 2.05 18.45 -14.78
CA ASN A 314 1.71 18.72 -16.18
C ASN A 314 0.71 17.70 -16.78
N GLY A 315 -0.11 17.08 -15.94
CA GLY A 315 -1.08 16.07 -16.33
C GLY A 315 -2.46 16.34 -15.74
N TYR A 316 -3.34 15.38 -15.95
CA TYR A 316 -4.71 15.41 -15.48
C TYR A 316 -4.97 14.25 -14.51
N SER A 317 -5.82 14.48 -13.52
CA SER A 317 -6.57 13.43 -12.83
C SER A 317 -7.97 13.37 -13.41
N TYR A 318 -8.53 12.18 -13.53
CA TYR A 318 -9.84 11.99 -14.13
C TYR A 318 -10.86 11.49 -13.10
N ARG A 319 -12.12 11.88 -13.29
CA ARG A 319 -13.26 11.38 -12.51
C ARG A 319 -14.41 11.04 -13.43
N ARG A 320 -15.04 9.90 -13.14
CA ARG A 320 -16.32 9.52 -13.73
C ARG A 320 -17.43 10.02 -12.81
N MET A 321 -18.30 10.88 -13.35
CA MET A 321 -19.44 11.44 -12.63
C MET A 321 -20.72 10.68 -12.96
N LYS A 322 -21.51 10.41 -11.93
CA LYS A 322 -22.88 9.91 -12.09
C LYS A 322 -23.84 10.75 -11.25
N ILE A 323 -25.00 11.03 -11.81
CA ILE A 323 -26.16 11.59 -11.11
C ILE A 323 -27.19 10.45 -11.00
N ASP A 324 -27.63 10.15 -9.78
CA ASP A 324 -28.57 9.07 -9.49
C ASP A 324 -28.16 7.73 -10.12
N GLY A 325 -26.85 7.45 -10.06
CA GLY A 325 -26.26 6.22 -10.59
C GLY A 325 -26.11 6.16 -12.11
N LYS A 326 -26.45 7.22 -12.85
CA LYS A 326 -26.35 7.29 -14.31
C LYS A 326 -25.32 8.33 -14.75
N ILE A 327 -24.56 8.02 -15.80
CA ILE A 327 -23.68 8.97 -16.47
C ILE A 327 -24.58 9.86 -17.36
N PRO A 328 -24.63 11.18 -17.15
CA PRO A 328 -25.57 12.04 -17.88
C PRO A 328 -25.28 12.15 -19.38
N PHE A 329 -24.01 12.12 -19.78
CA PHE A 329 -23.53 12.12 -21.18
C PHE A 329 -22.06 11.70 -21.19
N ALA A 330 -21.49 11.40 -22.36
CA ALA A 330 -20.20 10.75 -22.50
C ALA A 330 -19.06 11.51 -21.80
N GLU A 331 -19.02 12.84 -21.88
CA GLU A 331 -17.98 13.67 -21.30
C GLU A 331 -17.95 13.61 -19.76
N ALA A 332 -19.07 13.21 -19.12
CA ALA A 332 -19.13 13.01 -17.68
C ALA A 332 -18.43 11.71 -17.21
N ALA A 333 -18.11 10.81 -18.13
CA ALA A 333 -17.31 9.62 -17.82
C ALA A 333 -15.82 9.95 -17.60
N GLU A 334 -15.35 11.12 -18.09
CA GLU A 334 -13.91 11.47 -18.10
C GLU A 334 -13.69 12.95 -17.75
N MET A 335 -14.26 13.43 -16.64
CA MET A 335 -14.03 14.80 -16.17
C MET A 335 -12.55 15.03 -15.89
N LYS A 336 -11.99 16.11 -16.41
CA LYS A 336 -10.55 16.44 -16.36
C LYS A 336 -10.25 17.44 -15.26
N PHE A 337 -9.22 17.17 -14.45
CA PHE A 337 -8.71 18.06 -13.40
C PHE A 337 -7.22 18.29 -13.60
N TYR A 338 -6.85 19.44 -14.13
CA TYR A 338 -5.48 19.76 -14.49
C TYR A 338 -4.61 20.08 -13.28
N TYR A 339 -3.34 19.72 -13.34
CA TYR A 339 -2.31 20.00 -12.34
C TYR A 339 -2.30 21.44 -11.86
N GLY A 340 -2.06 21.63 -10.56
CA GLY A 340 -1.86 22.93 -9.94
C GLY A 340 -1.57 22.79 -8.45
N THR A 341 -0.52 23.47 -8.00
CA THR A 341 -0.03 23.44 -6.61
C THR A 341 -0.91 24.20 -5.60
N SER A 342 -1.90 24.94 -6.08
CA SER A 342 -2.83 25.71 -5.24
C SER A 342 -4.27 25.34 -5.57
N TRP A 343 -5.16 25.57 -4.61
CA TRP A 343 -6.60 25.48 -4.80
C TRP A 343 -7.07 26.44 -5.90
N LYS A 344 -7.89 25.95 -6.79
CA LYS A 344 -8.39 26.71 -7.94
C LYS A 344 -9.84 26.37 -8.26
N ARG A 345 -10.53 27.32 -8.87
CA ARG A 345 -11.86 27.10 -9.41
C ARG A 345 -11.79 26.36 -10.74
N GLY A 346 -12.78 25.52 -10.99
CA GLY A 346 -13.02 24.84 -12.25
C GLY A 346 -14.50 24.82 -12.57
N ALA A 347 -14.82 24.51 -13.82
CA ALA A 347 -16.17 24.26 -14.29
C ALA A 347 -16.17 23.00 -15.17
N PHE A 348 -17.24 22.26 -15.13
CA PHE A 348 -17.46 21.16 -16.08
C PHE A 348 -17.95 21.75 -17.40
N ALA A 349 -17.02 21.90 -18.34
CA ALA A 349 -17.19 22.65 -19.58
C ALA A 349 -16.39 22.02 -20.72
N ASP A 350 -16.73 22.39 -21.96
CA ASP A 350 -15.94 22.04 -23.12
C ASP A 350 -14.57 22.77 -23.17
N ASP A 351 -13.72 22.43 -24.13
CA ASP A 351 -12.39 23.05 -24.28
C ASP A 351 -12.46 24.54 -24.65
N SER A 352 -13.64 25.04 -25.07
CA SER A 352 -13.91 26.47 -25.32
C SER A 352 -14.44 27.22 -24.10
N GLY A 353 -14.69 26.50 -23.00
CA GLY A 353 -15.22 27.04 -21.75
C GLY A 353 -16.76 27.13 -21.71
N ASN A 354 -17.48 26.54 -22.67
CA ASN A 354 -18.93 26.45 -22.61
C ASN A 354 -19.36 25.40 -21.60
N PRO A 355 -20.20 25.71 -20.60
CA PRO A 355 -20.61 24.80 -19.58
C PRO A 355 -21.48 23.65 -20.14
N TYR A 356 -21.29 22.45 -19.58
CA TYR A 356 -22.19 21.34 -19.77
C TYR A 356 -23.38 21.43 -18.82
N TYR A 357 -24.60 21.50 -19.36
CA TYR A 357 -25.81 21.58 -18.56
C TYR A 357 -26.41 20.19 -18.29
N ILE A 358 -26.76 19.97 -17.03
CA ILE A 358 -27.35 18.74 -16.52
C ILE A 358 -28.78 19.08 -16.06
N TRP A 359 -29.79 18.32 -16.52
CA TRP A 359 -31.15 18.45 -16.01
C TRP A 359 -31.27 17.78 -14.64
N LEU A 360 -31.75 18.51 -13.64
CA LEU A 360 -32.07 18.01 -12.31
C LEU A 360 -33.56 18.24 -12.03
N ASP A 361 -34.23 17.15 -11.61
CA ASP A 361 -35.63 17.23 -11.16
C ASP A 361 -35.67 17.81 -9.73
N LYS A 362 -36.88 18.21 -9.29
CA LYS A 362 -37.04 18.63 -7.89
C LYS A 362 -37.00 17.41 -6.97
N GLY A 363 -36.20 17.46 -5.91
CA GLY A 363 -36.08 16.43 -4.88
C GLY A 363 -34.65 16.08 -4.48
N GLU A 364 -34.49 14.96 -3.77
CA GLU A 364 -33.19 14.44 -3.40
C GLU A 364 -32.50 13.77 -4.58
N HIS A 365 -31.21 14.09 -4.73
CA HIS A 365 -30.31 13.51 -5.74
C HIS A 365 -29.04 13.00 -5.11
N THR A 366 -28.37 12.13 -5.85
CA THR A 366 -27.01 11.66 -5.51
C THR A 366 -26.05 12.07 -6.60
N LEU A 367 -24.91 12.64 -6.19
CA LEU A 367 -23.74 12.84 -7.05
C LEU A 367 -22.67 11.84 -6.62
N SER A 368 -22.19 11.01 -7.52
CA SER A 368 -21.02 10.19 -7.30
C SER A 368 -19.87 10.56 -8.23
N MET A 369 -18.66 10.54 -7.71
CA MET A 369 -17.44 10.70 -8.48
C MET A 369 -16.50 9.55 -8.16
N SER A 370 -16.12 8.77 -9.18
CA SER A 370 -15.13 7.71 -9.06
C SER A 370 -13.85 8.06 -9.80
N ALA A 371 -12.70 7.74 -9.19
CA ALA A 371 -11.42 7.88 -9.85
C ALA A 371 -11.35 6.95 -11.07
N THR A 372 -10.86 7.45 -12.19
CA THR A 372 -10.67 6.69 -13.42
C THR A 372 -9.39 7.15 -14.10
N MET A 373 -8.76 6.28 -14.85
CA MET A 373 -7.60 6.68 -15.64
C MET A 373 -7.99 7.46 -16.92
N GLY A 374 -9.27 7.45 -17.30
CA GLY A 374 -9.74 8.11 -18.50
C GLY A 374 -8.92 7.70 -19.74
N PRO A 375 -8.56 8.64 -20.62
CA PRO A 375 -7.77 8.33 -21.82
C PRO A 375 -6.39 7.73 -21.53
N THR A 376 -5.84 7.92 -20.31
CA THR A 376 -4.51 7.38 -19.97
C THR A 376 -4.51 5.87 -19.73
N ALA A 377 -5.69 5.25 -19.53
CA ALA A 377 -5.83 3.80 -19.37
C ALA A 377 -5.26 3.02 -20.58
N GLU A 378 -5.50 3.51 -21.80
CA GLU A 378 -4.94 2.90 -23.01
C GLU A 378 -3.40 2.91 -22.98
N TYR A 379 -2.80 4.04 -22.62
CA TYR A 379 -1.36 4.16 -22.57
C TYR A 379 -0.74 3.33 -21.44
N TYR A 380 -1.44 3.21 -20.33
CA TYR A 380 -1.07 2.31 -19.23
C TYR A 380 -1.05 0.85 -19.71
N ARG A 381 -2.12 0.38 -20.37
CA ARG A 381 -2.18 -0.99 -20.93
C ARG A 381 -1.03 -1.26 -21.88
N ARG A 382 -0.77 -0.33 -22.80
CA ARG A 382 0.34 -0.43 -23.77
C ARG A 382 1.69 -0.47 -23.06
N LEU A 383 1.91 0.39 -22.07
CA LEU A 383 3.15 0.40 -21.30
C LEU A 383 3.31 -0.89 -20.51
N LYS A 384 2.24 -1.39 -19.88
CA LYS A 384 2.24 -2.66 -19.13
C LYS A 384 2.62 -3.81 -20.06
N ALA A 385 1.99 -3.94 -21.22
CA ALA A 385 2.32 -4.99 -22.19
C ALA A 385 3.78 -4.88 -22.72
N ILE A 386 4.27 -3.68 -22.96
CA ILE A 386 5.67 -3.45 -23.33
C ILE A 386 6.60 -3.89 -22.20
N THR A 387 6.35 -3.47 -20.96
CA THR A 387 7.22 -3.79 -19.80
C THR A 387 7.22 -5.28 -19.48
N GLU A 388 6.08 -5.95 -19.60
CA GLU A 388 5.99 -7.40 -19.46
C GLU A 388 6.86 -8.13 -20.51
N GLY A 389 6.74 -7.73 -21.76
CA GLY A 389 7.53 -8.30 -22.83
C GLY A 389 9.03 -7.99 -22.72
N LEU A 390 9.37 -6.78 -22.30
CA LEU A 390 10.76 -6.40 -22.00
C LEU A 390 11.32 -7.22 -20.82
N GLY A 391 10.51 -7.49 -19.80
CA GLY A 391 10.90 -8.35 -18.70
C GLY A 391 11.20 -9.78 -19.14
N ASN A 392 10.34 -10.35 -19.97
CA ASN A 392 10.56 -11.68 -20.54
C ASN A 392 11.82 -11.74 -21.41
N LEU A 393 12.06 -10.71 -22.24
CA LEU A 393 13.28 -10.64 -23.05
C LEU A 393 14.53 -10.50 -22.18
N TYR A 394 14.48 -9.64 -21.14
CA TYR A 394 15.57 -9.50 -20.18
C TYR A 394 15.90 -10.82 -19.49
N LEU A 395 14.88 -11.57 -19.09
CA LEU A 395 15.05 -12.88 -18.48
C LEU A 395 15.75 -13.86 -19.42
N GLN A 396 15.32 -13.95 -20.69
CA GLN A 396 15.97 -14.79 -21.70
C GLN A 396 17.44 -14.42 -21.90
N ILE A 397 17.73 -13.12 -21.97
CA ILE A 397 19.11 -12.62 -22.10
C ILE A 397 19.93 -13.04 -20.87
N THR A 398 19.43 -12.80 -19.67
CA THR A 398 20.18 -13.06 -18.43
C THR A 398 20.32 -14.55 -18.12
N MET A 399 19.42 -15.41 -18.59
CA MET A 399 19.57 -16.87 -18.52
C MET A 399 20.80 -17.35 -19.31
N ILE A 400 21.21 -16.63 -20.34
CA ILE A 400 22.39 -16.95 -21.17
C ILE A 400 23.63 -16.24 -20.62
N THR A 401 23.51 -14.95 -20.32
CA THR A 401 24.66 -14.07 -20.04
C THR A 401 24.99 -13.93 -18.56
N GLY A 402 24.01 -14.19 -17.68
CA GLY A 402 24.00 -13.68 -16.32
C GLY A 402 23.66 -12.19 -16.27
N ASP A 403 23.53 -11.62 -15.06
CA ASP A 403 23.21 -10.23 -14.82
C ASP A 403 24.40 -9.26 -15.03
N SER A 404 25.59 -9.79 -15.13
CA SER A 404 26.87 -9.06 -15.33
C SER A 404 27.73 -9.75 -16.37
N PRO A 405 27.33 -9.66 -17.66
CA PRO A 405 28.03 -10.36 -18.75
C PRO A 405 29.47 -9.86 -18.95
N ASP A 406 30.34 -10.75 -19.35
CA ASP A 406 31.68 -10.39 -19.79
C ASP A 406 31.59 -9.66 -21.14
N SER A 407 32.03 -8.42 -21.18
CA SER A 407 31.98 -7.57 -22.37
C SER A 407 32.87 -8.05 -23.52
N SER A 408 33.87 -8.90 -23.21
CA SER A 408 34.80 -9.46 -24.19
C SER A 408 34.32 -10.77 -24.82
N ARG A 409 33.24 -11.37 -24.25
CA ARG A 409 32.68 -12.64 -24.71
C ARG A 409 31.52 -12.39 -25.65
N ASP A 410 31.54 -13.04 -26.80
CA ASP A 410 30.37 -13.14 -27.69
C ASP A 410 29.45 -14.25 -27.16
N TYR A 411 28.22 -13.90 -26.80
CA TYR A 411 27.20 -14.84 -26.30
C TYR A 411 26.26 -15.32 -27.41
N ASP A 412 26.43 -14.85 -28.66
CA ASP A 412 25.58 -15.20 -29.78
C ASP A 412 24.07 -15.06 -29.51
N LEU A 413 23.65 -14.04 -28.75
CA LEU A 413 22.25 -13.87 -28.27
C LEU A 413 21.24 -13.99 -29.41
N PHE A 414 21.55 -13.43 -30.59
CA PHE A 414 20.68 -13.45 -31.76
C PHE A 414 20.55 -14.86 -32.41
N LYS A 415 21.40 -15.82 -32.00
CA LYS A 415 21.30 -17.23 -32.41
C LYS A 415 20.65 -18.10 -31.37
N GLN A 416 20.78 -17.72 -30.05
CA GLN A 416 20.28 -18.51 -28.92
C GLN A 416 18.86 -18.14 -28.54
N ILE A 417 18.43 -16.91 -28.86
CA ILE A 417 17.06 -16.42 -28.59
C ILE A 417 16.34 -16.31 -29.94
N ASP A 418 15.32 -17.11 -30.11
CA ASP A 418 14.52 -17.11 -31.34
C ASP A 418 13.87 -15.74 -31.58
N GLY A 419 14.04 -15.19 -32.78
CA GLY A 419 13.46 -13.91 -33.15
C GLY A 419 14.03 -12.70 -32.38
N PHE A 420 15.23 -12.79 -31.80
CA PHE A 420 15.84 -11.76 -30.96
C PHE A 420 15.80 -10.37 -31.60
N ASN A 421 16.30 -10.22 -32.82
CA ASN A 421 16.34 -8.92 -33.48
C ASN A 421 14.93 -8.39 -33.82
N ASP A 422 14.01 -9.27 -34.19
CA ASP A 422 12.62 -8.90 -34.50
C ASP A 422 11.90 -8.44 -33.22
N THR A 423 12.16 -9.10 -32.09
CA THR A 423 11.64 -8.73 -30.78
C THR A 423 12.20 -7.38 -30.33
N LEU A 424 13.50 -7.13 -30.47
CA LEU A 424 14.11 -5.84 -30.19
C LEU A 424 13.50 -4.72 -31.05
N ASN A 425 13.29 -5.01 -32.37
CA ASN A 425 12.66 -4.04 -33.26
C ASN A 425 11.20 -3.77 -32.89
N LYS A 426 10.44 -4.80 -32.58
CA LYS A 426 9.05 -4.69 -32.16
C LYS A 426 8.92 -3.73 -30.95
N TYR A 427 9.69 -3.97 -29.88
CA TYR A 427 9.61 -3.11 -28.68
C TYR A 427 10.21 -1.71 -28.91
N TYR A 428 11.21 -1.58 -29.79
CA TYR A 428 11.71 -0.27 -30.20
C TYR A 428 10.61 0.57 -30.85
N GLU A 429 9.88 0.02 -31.82
CA GLU A 429 8.78 0.70 -32.52
C GLU A 429 7.62 0.99 -31.54
N GLN A 430 7.24 0.02 -30.69
CA GLN A 430 6.17 0.21 -29.70
C GLN A 430 6.50 1.32 -28.70
N CYS A 431 7.74 1.38 -28.19
CA CYS A 431 8.17 2.45 -27.30
C CYS A 431 8.12 3.82 -27.99
N ASN A 432 8.59 3.94 -29.24
CA ASN A 432 8.55 5.22 -29.95
C ASN A 432 7.11 5.66 -30.23
N THR A 433 6.25 4.76 -30.71
CA THR A 433 4.85 5.06 -30.97
C THR A 433 4.14 5.51 -29.69
N LEU A 434 4.31 4.77 -28.60
CA LEU A 434 3.74 5.13 -27.30
C LEU A 434 4.22 6.51 -26.84
N ALA A 435 5.52 6.79 -26.94
CA ALA A 435 6.09 8.07 -26.53
C ALA A 435 5.54 9.25 -27.36
N GLU A 436 5.33 9.08 -28.67
CA GLU A 436 4.75 10.13 -29.52
C GLU A 436 3.24 10.32 -29.25
N ASP A 437 2.50 9.24 -29.01
CA ASP A 437 1.08 9.30 -28.68
C ASP A 437 0.86 10.01 -27.33
N MET A 438 1.64 9.64 -26.31
CA MET A 438 1.62 10.31 -24.99
C MET A 438 2.01 11.78 -25.08
N LYS A 439 2.97 12.12 -25.96
CA LYS A 439 3.35 13.51 -26.17
C LYS A 439 2.21 14.33 -26.77
N ARG A 440 1.42 13.72 -27.67
CA ARG A 440 0.21 14.39 -28.23
C ARG A 440 -0.84 14.61 -27.15
N LEU A 441 -1.06 13.64 -26.25
CA LEU A 441 -2.00 13.78 -25.13
C LEU A 441 -1.58 14.89 -24.16
N SER A 442 -0.27 15.07 -23.92
CA SER A 442 0.27 16.10 -23.02
C SER A 442 0.41 17.50 -23.66
N GLY A 443 -0.25 17.77 -24.78
CA GLY A 443 -0.17 19.07 -25.46
C GLY A 443 1.21 19.35 -26.09
N ASN A 444 1.91 18.29 -26.51
CA ASN A 444 3.28 18.29 -27.06
C ASN A 444 4.39 18.57 -26.03
N GLU A 445 4.10 18.52 -24.74
CA GLU A 445 5.12 18.57 -23.71
C GLU A 445 5.85 17.22 -23.55
N THR A 446 7.14 17.27 -23.22
CA THR A 446 7.94 16.09 -22.93
C THR A 446 8.02 15.88 -21.42
N THR A 447 7.38 14.83 -20.93
CA THR A 447 7.42 14.45 -19.51
C THR A 447 8.62 13.53 -19.19
N SER A 448 8.89 13.33 -17.90
CA SER A 448 9.93 12.38 -17.46
C SER A 448 9.62 10.95 -17.92
N LEU A 449 8.34 10.54 -17.92
CA LEU A 449 7.91 9.24 -18.42
C LEU A 449 8.23 9.09 -19.93
N ILE A 450 7.86 10.07 -20.77
CA ILE A 450 8.16 10.05 -22.20
C ILE A 450 9.67 9.94 -22.43
N THR A 451 10.47 10.65 -21.65
CA THR A 451 11.93 10.58 -21.72
C THR A 451 12.45 9.19 -21.36
N SER A 452 11.90 8.55 -20.32
CA SER A 452 12.27 7.20 -19.90
C SER A 452 11.95 6.17 -20.99
N ILE A 453 10.77 6.24 -21.61
CA ILE A 453 10.38 5.36 -22.71
C ILE A 453 11.32 5.54 -23.91
N LYS A 454 11.67 6.77 -24.28
CA LYS A 454 12.63 7.05 -25.37
C LYS A 454 14.04 6.57 -25.07
N ASN A 455 14.47 6.62 -23.82
CA ASN A 455 15.75 6.06 -23.40
C ASN A 455 15.77 4.53 -23.55
N MET A 456 14.68 3.84 -23.15
CA MET A 456 14.55 2.41 -23.37
C MET A 456 14.59 2.07 -24.88
N ALA A 457 13.84 2.80 -25.71
CA ALA A 457 13.87 2.64 -27.16
C ALA A 457 15.30 2.78 -27.71
N ARG A 458 16.11 3.72 -27.22
CA ARG A 458 17.50 3.90 -27.64
C ARG A 458 18.37 2.69 -27.31
N VAL A 459 18.19 2.08 -26.13
CA VAL A 459 18.93 0.86 -25.73
C VAL A 459 18.56 -0.30 -26.64
N LEU A 460 17.25 -0.52 -26.88
CA LEU A 460 16.76 -1.57 -27.79
C LEU A 460 17.35 -1.41 -29.20
N LYS A 461 17.38 -0.18 -29.70
CA LYS A 461 18.01 0.13 -30.99
C LYS A 461 19.50 -0.20 -31.00
N SER A 462 20.23 0.15 -29.91
CA SER A 462 21.65 -0.13 -29.82
C SER A 462 21.96 -1.63 -29.82
N MET A 463 21.16 -2.43 -29.11
CA MET A 463 21.29 -3.90 -29.12
C MET A 463 20.95 -4.50 -30.48
N ARG A 464 19.88 -4.03 -31.13
CA ARG A 464 19.47 -4.47 -32.49
C ARG A 464 20.53 -4.19 -33.56
N ASP A 465 21.05 -2.96 -33.54
CA ASP A 465 22.04 -2.50 -34.53
C ASP A 465 23.43 -3.12 -34.30
N ASN A 466 23.69 -3.67 -33.10
CA ASN A 466 24.96 -4.32 -32.72
C ASN A 466 24.74 -5.72 -32.10
N PRO A 467 24.20 -6.68 -32.79
CA PRO A 467 23.77 -7.97 -32.24
C PRO A 467 24.93 -8.82 -31.67
N TYR A 468 26.16 -8.68 -32.23
CA TYR A 468 27.34 -9.39 -31.72
C TYR A 468 27.91 -8.83 -30.38
N THR A 469 27.51 -7.64 -30.04
CA THR A 469 27.93 -6.98 -28.80
C THR A 469 26.76 -6.54 -27.94
N ALA A 470 25.58 -7.14 -28.14
CA ALA A 470 24.34 -6.81 -27.44
C ALA A 470 24.48 -6.97 -25.89
N GLN A 471 25.33 -7.91 -25.45
CA GLN A 471 25.64 -8.11 -24.02
C GLN A 471 26.20 -6.85 -23.34
N ASN A 472 26.87 -5.96 -24.08
CA ASN A 472 27.40 -4.72 -23.51
C ASN A 472 26.32 -3.72 -23.05
N TYR A 473 25.11 -3.90 -23.54
CA TYR A 473 23.95 -3.04 -23.20
C TYR A 473 23.03 -3.64 -22.12
N VAL A 474 23.32 -4.82 -21.58
CA VAL A 474 22.46 -5.52 -20.60
C VAL A 474 22.25 -4.68 -19.34
N LYS A 475 23.29 -4.01 -18.86
CA LYS A 475 23.18 -3.09 -17.72
C LYS A 475 22.31 -1.86 -18.02
N ASP A 476 22.46 -1.27 -19.21
CA ASP A 476 21.64 -0.12 -19.63
C ASP A 476 20.20 -0.56 -19.89
N TYR A 477 19.99 -1.77 -20.40
CA TYR A 477 18.68 -2.39 -20.52
C TYR A 477 18.02 -2.49 -19.14
N TYR A 478 18.69 -3.10 -18.17
CA TYR A 478 18.21 -3.22 -16.81
C TYR A 478 17.78 -1.88 -16.20
N ASN A 479 18.66 -0.88 -16.26
CA ASN A 479 18.40 0.43 -15.67
C ASN A 479 17.20 1.13 -16.31
N ASN A 480 17.08 1.07 -17.64
CA ASN A 480 15.97 1.71 -18.35
C ASN A 480 14.68 0.91 -18.21
N TYR A 481 14.73 -0.42 -18.23
CA TYR A 481 13.58 -1.29 -17.98
C TYR A 481 12.98 -1.06 -16.59
N THR A 482 13.79 -1.07 -15.54
CA THR A 482 13.31 -0.82 -14.17
C THR A 482 12.75 0.59 -14.00
N THR A 483 13.34 1.58 -14.65
CA THR A 483 12.82 2.95 -14.65
C THR A 483 11.46 3.04 -15.35
N VAL A 484 11.31 2.43 -16.53
CA VAL A 484 10.03 2.45 -17.26
C VAL A 484 8.96 1.68 -16.50
N SER A 485 9.30 0.53 -15.90
CA SER A 485 8.35 -0.25 -15.09
C SER A 485 7.85 0.49 -13.86
N SER A 486 8.69 1.32 -13.22
CA SER A 486 8.26 2.09 -12.05
C SER A 486 7.17 3.11 -12.36
N TRP A 487 7.10 3.61 -13.60
CA TRP A 487 6.06 4.54 -14.03
C TRP A 487 4.66 3.93 -14.10
N LEU A 488 4.53 2.59 -14.15
CA LEU A 488 3.21 1.94 -14.12
C LEU A 488 2.46 2.28 -12.83
N TYR A 489 3.15 2.26 -11.69
CA TYR A 489 2.56 2.65 -10.41
C TYR A 489 2.13 4.12 -10.39
N ASP A 490 2.98 5.02 -10.88
CA ASP A 490 2.68 6.45 -10.89
C ASP A 490 1.54 6.80 -11.86
N MET A 491 1.41 6.07 -12.98
CA MET A 491 0.33 6.27 -13.96
C MET A 491 -1.05 5.91 -13.42
N GLN A 492 -1.16 4.96 -12.50
CA GLN A 492 -2.44 4.61 -11.87
C GLN A 492 -2.94 5.68 -10.91
N ALA A 493 -2.04 6.53 -10.39
CA ALA A 493 -2.41 7.50 -9.38
C ALA A 493 -3.21 8.67 -9.98
N MET A 494 -4.47 8.82 -9.55
CA MET A 494 -5.40 9.88 -9.96
C MET A 494 -5.79 10.77 -8.75
N PRO A 495 -4.82 11.45 -8.10
CA PRO A 495 -5.07 12.23 -6.90
C PRO A 495 -5.95 13.45 -7.19
N LEU A 496 -6.95 13.68 -6.35
CA LEU A 496 -7.82 14.85 -6.46
C LEU A 496 -8.35 15.23 -5.09
N GLY A 497 -8.16 16.50 -4.70
CA GLY A 497 -8.81 17.12 -3.55
C GLY A 497 -9.97 17.99 -4.01
N ILE A 498 -11.11 17.89 -3.35
CA ILE A 498 -12.31 18.70 -3.59
C ILE A 498 -12.67 19.41 -2.30
N ASP A 499 -12.77 20.74 -2.37
CA ASP A 499 -13.33 21.60 -1.33
C ASP A 499 -14.84 21.68 -1.49
N ARG A 500 -15.33 22.14 -2.65
CA ARG A 500 -16.76 22.30 -2.91
C ARG A 500 -17.14 21.89 -4.34
N LEU A 501 -18.36 21.36 -4.46
CA LEU A 501 -19.07 21.11 -5.70
C LEU A 501 -20.30 21.98 -5.73
N ILE A 502 -20.54 22.73 -6.80
CA ILE A 502 -21.59 23.76 -6.87
C ILE A 502 -22.40 23.57 -8.15
N PHE A 503 -23.65 23.17 -8.00
CA PHE A 503 -24.60 23.21 -9.11
C PHE A 503 -25.17 24.62 -9.28
N VAL A 504 -24.82 25.25 -10.38
CA VAL A 504 -25.18 26.64 -10.68
C VAL A 504 -26.38 26.64 -11.63
N PRO A 505 -27.51 27.30 -11.26
CA PRO A 505 -28.68 27.40 -12.13
C PRO A 505 -28.37 28.11 -13.45
N CYS A 506 -28.87 27.58 -14.56
CA CYS A 506 -28.69 28.19 -15.87
C CYS A 506 -29.17 29.67 -15.86
N GLY A 507 -28.33 30.56 -16.33
CA GLY A 507 -28.63 32.00 -16.43
C GLY A 507 -28.48 32.81 -15.13
N SER A 508 -28.04 32.21 -14.01
CA SER A 508 -27.89 32.88 -12.71
C SER A 508 -26.77 33.93 -12.66
N GLY A 509 -25.77 33.82 -13.53
CA GLY A 509 -24.60 34.70 -13.50
C GLY A 509 -23.68 34.51 -12.29
N TYR A 510 -23.91 33.43 -11.48
CA TYR A 510 -23.10 33.15 -10.32
C TYR A 510 -21.64 32.83 -10.73
N GLU A 511 -20.69 33.42 -10.02
CA GLU A 511 -19.28 33.08 -10.14
C GLU A 511 -18.71 32.69 -8.78
N ILE A 512 -17.80 31.67 -8.76
CA ILE A 512 -17.07 31.31 -7.54
C ILE A 512 -16.13 32.45 -7.17
N ASP A 513 -16.33 33.05 -6.00
CA ASP A 513 -15.46 34.07 -5.46
C ASP A 513 -14.14 33.47 -4.95
N MET A 514 -13.04 33.98 -5.46
CA MET A 514 -11.68 33.56 -5.08
C MET A 514 -10.97 34.67 -4.34
N PRO A 515 -10.22 34.38 -3.27
CA PRO A 515 -9.57 35.43 -2.47
C PRO A 515 -8.59 36.25 -3.30
N SER A 516 -8.70 37.58 -3.12
CA SER A 516 -7.82 38.55 -3.78
C SER A 516 -6.34 38.31 -3.41
N LEU A 517 -5.42 38.81 -4.26
CA LEU A 517 -3.97 38.66 -4.01
C LEU A 517 -3.57 39.26 -2.64
N LEU A 518 -4.14 40.41 -2.27
CA LEU A 518 -3.88 41.04 -0.98
C LEU A 518 -4.35 40.18 0.19
N HIS A 519 -5.50 39.53 0.06
CA HIS A 519 -6.02 38.63 1.07
C HIS A 519 -5.13 37.39 1.23
N ARG A 520 -4.64 36.81 0.12
CA ARG A 520 -3.68 35.69 0.13
C ARG A 520 -2.38 36.07 0.83
N ILE A 521 -1.82 37.24 0.55
CA ILE A 521 -0.59 37.73 1.19
C ILE A 521 -0.82 37.93 2.70
N SER A 522 -1.92 38.63 3.08
CA SER A 522 -2.23 38.87 4.49
C SER A 522 -2.44 37.58 5.27
N PHE A 523 -3.12 36.61 4.68
CA PHE A 523 -3.32 35.26 5.25
C PHE A 523 -1.96 34.54 5.45
N GLY A 524 -1.09 34.58 4.43
CA GLY A 524 0.24 33.98 4.51
C GLY A 524 1.14 34.62 5.58
N VAL A 525 1.08 35.96 5.73
CA VAL A 525 1.80 36.70 6.78
C VAL A 525 1.27 36.32 8.17
N LYS A 526 -0.07 36.26 8.32
CA LYS A 526 -0.70 35.85 9.58
C LYS A 526 -0.26 34.44 9.98
N ARG A 527 -0.30 33.50 9.07
CA ARG A 527 0.14 32.12 9.29
C ARG A 527 1.63 32.03 9.63
N PHE A 528 2.47 32.79 8.95
CA PHE A 528 3.90 32.87 9.24
C PHE A 528 4.15 33.37 10.66
N LEU A 529 3.42 34.39 11.13
CA LEU A 529 3.53 34.88 12.51
C LEU A 529 3.07 33.82 13.54
N ILE A 530 2.01 33.08 13.24
CA ILE A 530 1.48 32.04 14.12
C ILE A 530 2.49 30.88 14.24
N SER A 531 3.22 30.55 13.16
CA SER A 531 4.23 29.47 13.18
C SER A 531 5.37 29.69 14.20
N PHE A 532 5.56 30.89 14.73
CA PHE A 532 6.50 31.17 15.84
C PHE A 532 5.89 30.93 17.23
N THR A 533 4.58 30.86 17.34
CA THR A 533 3.87 30.62 18.58
C THR A 533 3.44 29.17 18.74
N ASP A 534 3.39 28.42 17.64
CA ASP A 534 3.07 26.99 17.66
C ASP A 534 4.23 26.17 18.22
N ASP A 535 3.99 25.50 19.34
CA ASP A 535 4.97 24.59 19.95
C ASP A 535 4.90 23.20 19.27
N TYR A 536 5.59 23.07 18.13
CA TYR A 536 5.66 21.84 17.33
C TYR A 536 6.29 20.63 18.04
N LYS A 537 6.77 20.78 19.27
CA LYS A 537 7.52 19.74 19.99
C LYS A 537 6.68 18.95 20.99
N SER A 538 5.51 19.45 21.37
CA SER A 538 4.62 18.74 22.30
C SER A 538 3.17 18.97 21.95
N SER A 539 2.51 17.93 21.47
CA SER A 539 1.06 17.89 21.43
C SER A 539 0.58 17.63 22.86
N GLY A 540 -0.03 18.61 23.47
CA GLY A 540 -0.59 18.50 24.83
C GLY A 540 -0.59 19.82 25.57
N GLY A 541 -1.75 20.22 26.09
CA GLY A 541 -1.93 21.49 26.81
C GLY A 541 -0.99 21.62 28.04
N LYS A 542 -0.62 22.84 28.38
CA LYS A 542 0.17 23.19 29.55
C LYS A 542 -0.63 22.94 30.87
N GLY A 543 -0.90 21.69 31.21
CA GLY A 543 -1.57 21.29 32.46
C GLY A 543 -0.70 20.32 33.23
N GLY A 544 -0.56 20.53 34.56
CA GLY A 544 0.14 19.57 35.43
C GLY A 544 -0.59 18.23 35.46
N GLY A 545 0.18 17.11 35.39
CA GLY A 545 -0.39 15.75 35.50
C GLY A 545 -0.50 15.03 34.15
N GLN A 546 0.27 15.41 33.12
CA GLN A 546 0.32 14.72 31.83
C GLN A 546 1.22 13.49 31.93
N LEU A 547 0.78 12.38 31.29
CA LEU A 547 1.59 11.20 31.09
C LEU A 547 2.53 11.45 29.88
N LYS A 548 3.82 11.33 30.10
CA LYS A 548 4.86 11.59 29.09
C LYS A 548 5.21 10.31 28.35
N ILE A 549 5.06 10.30 27.03
CA ILE A 549 5.33 9.15 26.16
C ILE A 549 6.44 9.50 25.16
N TRP A 550 7.44 8.63 25.03
CA TRP A 550 8.45 8.75 23.98
C TRP A 550 8.17 7.80 22.83
N VAL A 551 8.33 8.31 21.61
CA VAL A 551 8.29 7.56 20.36
C VAL A 551 9.45 7.97 19.45
N ASN A 552 10.02 7.04 18.70
CA ASN A 552 11.10 7.28 17.72
C ASN A 552 10.64 7.08 16.26
N TRP A 553 9.39 7.41 15.98
CA TRP A 553 8.73 7.24 14.69
C TRP A 553 8.95 8.42 13.74
N GLY A 554 8.46 8.27 12.50
CA GLY A 554 8.28 9.39 11.59
C GLY A 554 7.25 10.39 12.10
N ARG A 555 7.37 11.64 11.68
CA ARG A 555 6.46 12.72 12.13
C ARG A 555 5.00 12.41 11.85
N ASP A 556 4.69 11.91 10.64
CA ASP A 556 3.32 11.62 10.22
C ASP A 556 2.69 10.50 11.07
N GLN A 557 3.47 9.46 11.38
CA GLN A 557 3.05 8.38 12.28
C GLN A 557 2.76 8.90 13.70
N ALA A 558 3.62 9.77 14.22
CA ALA A 558 3.42 10.38 15.53
C ALA A 558 2.18 11.31 15.57
N MET A 559 1.91 12.03 14.47
CA MET A 559 0.70 12.84 14.34
C MET A 559 -0.57 11.98 14.35
N VAL A 560 -0.55 10.84 13.64
CA VAL A 560 -1.67 9.88 13.65
C VAL A 560 -1.92 9.35 15.06
N LEU A 561 -0.87 8.95 15.77
CA LEU A 561 -1.01 8.49 17.17
C LEU A 561 -1.59 9.59 18.05
N ASN A 562 -1.09 10.82 17.90
CA ASN A 562 -1.59 11.95 18.69
C ASN A 562 -3.09 12.20 18.45
N SER A 563 -3.53 12.18 17.19
CA SER A 563 -4.96 12.31 16.86
C SER A 563 -5.79 11.22 17.53
N LEU A 564 -5.34 9.96 17.47
CA LEU A 564 -6.05 8.85 18.13
C LEU A 564 -6.10 8.98 19.64
N ILE A 565 -5.03 9.46 20.28
CA ILE A 565 -5.00 9.74 21.71
C ILE A 565 -6.08 10.77 22.10
N GLU A 566 -6.17 11.83 21.34
CA GLU A 566 -7.13 12.91 21.55
C GLU A 566 -8.56 12.52 21.19
N GLU A 567 -8.73 11.64 20.21
CA GLU A 567 -10.04 11.16 19.74
C GLU A 567 -10.65 10.10 20.65
N SER A 568 -9.84 9.21 21.23
CA SER A 568 -10.38 8.07 22.00
C SER A 568 -9.77 7.93 23.38
N PHE A 569 -8.44 7.84 23.54
CA PHE A 569 -7.82 7.58 24.83
C PHE A 569 -8.14 8.65 25.88
N THR A 570 -7.90 9.92 25.57
CA THR A 570 -8.12 11.02 26.51
C THR A 570 -9.61 11.18 26.87
N PRO A 571 -10.57 11.10 25.94
CA PRO A 571 -11.99 11.10 26.28
C PRO A 571 -12.46 9.89 27.11
N GLU A 572 -11.90 8.69 26.83
CA GLU A 572 -12.27 7.47 27.56
C GLU A 572 -11.76 7.45 29.01
N THR A 573 -10.54 7.95 29.22
CA THR A 573 -9.80 7.78 30.48
C THR A 573 -9.68 9.06 31.32
N GLY A 574 -9.83 10.22 30.68
CA GLY A 574 -9.53 11.51 31.29
C GLY A 574 -8.03 11.80 31.48
N ILE A 575 -7.15 10.91 30.98
CA ILE A 575 -5.70 11.04 31.13
C ILE A 575 -5.16 11.85 29.95
N ASN A 576 -4.49 12.97 30.26
CA ASN A 576 -3.83 13.77 29.23
C ASN A 576 -2.44 13.18 28.90
N ILE A 577 -2.11 13.14 27.63
CA ILE A 577 -0.84 12.63 27.11
C ILE A 577 0.03 13.78 26.61
N ARG A 578 1.34 13.66 26.84
CA ARG A 578 2.38 14.43 26.19
C ARG A 578 3.23 13.51 25.35
N LEU A 579 2.94 13.45 24.07
CA LEU A 579 3.71 12.66 23.10
C LEU A 579 4.97 13.43 22.71
N GLU A 580 6.14 12.84 22.89
CA GLU A 580 7.45 13.42 22.50
C GLU A 580 8.10 12.54 21.43
N LEU A 581 8.31 13.13 20.27
CA LEU A 581 9.05 12.51 19.17
C LEU A 581 10.55 12.71 19.41
N THR A 582 11.28 11.63 19.67
CA THR A 582 12.70 11.73 20.04
C THR A 582 13.50 10.50 19.61
N ASN A 583 14.73 10.73 19.14
CA ASN A 583 15.74 9.71 18.92
C ASN A 583 16.77 9.65 20.10
N ALA A 584 16.47 10.31 21.21
CA ALA A 584 17.34 10.28 22.39
C ALA A 584 17.38 8.87 22.99
N SER A 585 18.56 8.44 23.42
CA SER A 585 18.70 7.19 24.15
C SER A 585 17.89 7.24 25.44
N LEU A 586 17.04 6.24 25.66
CA LEU A 586 16.21 6.13 26.86
C LEU A 586 17.07 6.05 28.13
N ILE A 587 18.23 5.38 28.06
CA ILE A 587 19.20 5.31 29.17
C ILE A 587 19.70 6.71 29.55
N ASN A 588 20.02 7.55 28.55
CA ASN A 588 20.45 8.94 28.83
C ASN A 588 19.31 9.77 29.45
N GLY A 589 18.08 9.54 29.02
CA GLY A 589 16.90 10.16 29.62
C GLY A 589 16.72 9.77 31.09
N ILE A 590 16.89 8.50 31.40
CA ILE A 590 16.83 7.97 32.78
C ILE A 590 17.92 8.59 33.63
N LEU A 591 19.18 8.59 33.17
CA LEU A 591 20.33 9.14 33.90
C LEU A 591 20.24 10.65 34.15
N SER A 592 19.64 11.39 33.24
CA SER A 592 19.44 12.84 33.35
C SER A 592 18.18 13.23 34.16
N GLY A 593 17.38 12.27 34.60
CA GLY A 593 16.11 12.52 35.29
C GLY A 593 14.99 13.08 34.40
N ASN A 594 15.15 12.95 33.05
CA ASN A 594 14.17 13.41 32.05
C ASN A 594 13.54 12.23 31.31
N ALA A 595 13.43 11.09 31.94
CA ALA A 595 12.77 9.91 31.37
C ALA A 595 11.27 10.14 31.11
N PRO A 596 10.65 9.45 30.14
CA PRO A 596 9.20 9.42 29.98
C PRO A 596 8.56 8.52 31.06
N ASP A 597 7.24 8.52 31.13
CA ASP A 597 6.48 7.56 31.92
C ASP A 597 6.44 6.18 31.27
N LEU A 598 6.31 6.17 29.91
CA LEU A 598 6.39 4.97 29.09
C LEU A 598 7.05 5.27 27.75
N SER A 599 7.56 4.22 27.11
CA SER A 599 8.11 4.29 25.74
C SER A 599 7.47 3.24 24.88
N LEU A 600 7.11 3.65 23.66
CA LEU A 600 6.70 2.74 22.58
C LEU A 600 7.92 2.37 21.72
N HIS A 601 7.80 1.28 21.00
CA HIS A 601 8.75 0.83 20.00
C HIS A 601 10.19 0.62 20.53
N LEU A 602 10.28 0.07 21.75
CA LEU A 602 11.56 -0.34 22.34
C LEU A 602 12.16 -1.46 21.48
N ALA A 603 13.42 -1.31 21.10
CA ALA A 603 14.12 -2.37 20.41
C ALA A 603 14.11 -3.68 21.25
N ARG A 604 14.06 -4.82 20.60
CA ARG A 604 13.90 -6.15 21.22
C ARG A 604 14.79 -6.39 22.45
N THR A 605 16.03 -5.93 22.41
CA THR A 605 17.00 -6.11 23.50
C THR A 605 16.87 -5.09 24.64
N GLU A 606 16.15 -3.99 24.45
CA GLU A 606 16.07 -2.89 25.44
C GLU A 606 15.29 -3.27 26.69
N PRO A 607 14.14 -3.96 26.65
CA PRO A 607 13.37 -4.27 27.83
C PRO A 607 14.16 -5.06 28.88
N VAL A 608 14.87 -6.12 28.47
CA VAL A 608 15.71 -6.90 29.39
C VAL A 608 16.88 -6.09 29.95
N ASN A 609 17.56 -5.31 29.07
CA ASN A 609 18.65 -4.43 29.51
C ASN A 609 18.23 -3.36 30.52
N LEU A 610 17.01 -2.83 30.39
CA LEU A 610 16.44 -1.85 31.32
C LEU A 610 15.89 -2.51 32.60
N ALA A 611 15.29 -3.70 32.47
CA ALA A 611 14.79 -4.49 33.59
C ALA A 611 15.91 -4.88 34.56
N MET A 612 17.05 -5.32 34.04
CA MET A 612 18.25 -5.62 34.85
C MET A 612 18.70 -4.45 35.72
N ARG A 613 18.50 -3.22 35.25
CA ARG A 613 18.81 -1.98 35.96
C ARG A 613 17.68 -1.49 36.84
N GLY A 614 16.58 -2.26 36.95
CA GLY A 614 15.41 -1.85 37.68
C GLY A 614 14.69 -0.61 37.10
N SER A 615 14.89 -0.35 35.79
CA SER A 615 14.39 0.86 35.13
C SER A 615 13.03 0.68 34.46
N LEU A 616 12.54 -0.56 34.36
CA LEU A 616 11.18 -0.85 33.87
C LEU A 616 10.32 -1.49 34.97
N VAL A 617 9.02 -1.35 34.84
CA VAL A 617 8.01 -1.95 35.70
C VAL A 617 7.75 -3.38 35.23
N ASP A 618 7.69 -4.32 36.16
CA ASP A 618 7.17 -5.65 35.91
C ASP A 618 5.64 -5.59 35.69
N LEU A 619 5.24 -5.88 34.45
CA LEU A 619 3.83 -5.76 34.04
C LEU A 619 2.96 -6.89 34.62
N THR A 620 3.53 -8.00 35.06
CA THR A 620 2.79 -9.12 35.68
C THR A 620 2.17 -8.71 37.02
N GLY A 621 2.60 -7.59 37.57
CA GLY A 621 2.01 -7.02 38.81
C GLY A 621 0.62 -6.38 38.61
N PHE A 622 0.21 -6.09 37.34
CA PHE A 622 -1.13 -5.57 37.08
C PHE A 622 -2.16 -6.71 37.04
N SER A 623 -3.30 -6.51 37.65
CA SER A 623 -4.30 -7.57 37.88
C SER A 623 -4.93 -8.14 36.61
N ASP A 624 -4.98 -7.35 35.53
CA ASP A 624 -5.55 -7.67 34.24
C ASP A 624 -4.48 -7.99 33.17
N TYR A 625 -3.21 -8.15 33.56
CA TYR A 625 -2.13 -8.48 32.65
C TYR A 625 -2.42 -9.70 31.79
N SER A 626 -2.97 -10.77 32.36
CA SER A 626 -3.23 -12.02 31.63
C SER A 626 -4.26 -11.84 30.51
N GLU A 627 -5.26 -10.97 30.69
CA GLU A 627 -6.25 -10.63 29.67
C GLU A 627 -5.58 -9.86 28.51
N VAL A 628 -4.71 -8.90 28.85
CA VAL A 628 -3.97 -8.13 27.84
C VAL A 628 -2.99 -9.02 27.07
N ALA A 629 -2.27 -9.90 27.76
CA ALA A 629 -1.31 -10.83 27.16
C ALA A 629 -1.96 -11.78 26.15
N ALA A 630 -3.23 -12.16 26.34
CA ALA A 630 -3.98 -13.04 25.44
C ALA A 630 -4.20 -12.46 24.03
N ARG A 631 -3.95 -11.17 23.81
CA ARG A 631 -4.05 -10.50 22.49
C ARG A 631 -2.93 -10.89 21.55
N PHE A 632 -1.84 -11.46 22.05
CA PHE A 632 -0.61 -11.75 21.33
C PHE A 632 -0.41 -13.24 21.12
N GLY A 633 0.58 -13.63 20.30
CA GLY A 633 1.00 -15.01 20.17
C GLY A 633 1.62 -15.53 21.47
N GLU A 634 1.53 -16.84 21.70
CA GLU A 634 1.93 -17.50 22.96
C GLU A 634 3.38 -17.17 23.38
N THR A 635 4.29 -17.07 22.41
CA THR A 635 5.71 -16.78 22.68
C THR A 635 6.08 -15.30 22.56
N SER A 636 5.15 -14.42 22.20
CA SER A 636 5.46 -13.01 21.84
C SER A 636 6.10 -12.20 22.97
N ALA A 637 5.84 -12.53 24.24
CA ALA A 637 6.42 -11.85 25.39
C ALA A 637 7.80 -12.41 25.81
N VAL A 638 8.23 -13.55 25.25
CA VAL A 638 9.49 -14.21 25.61
C VAL A 638 10.71 -13.29 25.53
N PRO A 639 10.88 -12.43 24.51
CA PRO A 639 12.03 -11.53 24.43
C PRO A 639 12.05 -10.43 25.50
N TYR A 640 10.93 -10.19 26.15
CA TYR A 640 10.74 -9.13 27.15
C TYR A 640 10.67 -9.66 28.56
N THR A 641 10.97 -10.96 28.72
CA THR A 641 10.95 -11.66 30.02
C THR A 641 12.35 -11.65 30.62
N TYR A 642 12.47 -11.24 31.88
CA TYR A 642 13.69 -11.31 32.64
C TYR A 642 13.40 -11.84 34.06
N GLU A 643 14.15 -12.86 34.50
CA GLU A 643 13.84 -13.64 35.69
C GLU A 643 12.39 -14.17 35.63
N ASN A 644 11.50 -13.72 36.49
CA ASN A 644 10.09 -14.14 36.51
C ASN A 644 9.11 -13.00 36.11
N GLY A 645 9.64 -11.84 35.72
CA GLY A 645 8.85 -10.67 35.34
C GLY A 645 8.80 -10.44 33.83
N ILE A 646 7.78 -9.75 33.35
CA ILE A 646 7.60 -9.32 31.96
C ILE A 646 7.61 -7.78 31.93
N TYR A 647 8.51 -7.19 31.16
CA TYR A 647 8.85 -5.77 31.25
C TYR A 647 8.41 -4.94 30.03
N ALA A 648 7.84 -5.59 29.02
CA ALA A 648 7.19 -4.91 27.92
C ALA A 648 6.07 -5.77 27.32
N LEU A 649 5.04 -5.13 26.77
CA LEU A 649 4.10 -5.78 25.86
C LEU A 649 4.67 -5.78 24.45
N PRO A 650 4.39 -6.80 23.63
CA PRO A 650 4.69 -6.77 22.20
C PRO A 650 3.98 -5.59 21.52
N ASP A 651 4.72 -4.79 20.74
CA ASP A 651 4.21 -3.65 19.98
C ASP A 651 4.11 -4.01 18.50
N THR A 652 5.22 -4.46 17.93
CA THR A 652 5.26 -5.01 16.58
C THR A 652 5.75 -6.45 16.59
N GLN A 653 5.32 -7.24 15.60
CA GLN A 653 5.83 -8.57 15.36
C GLN A 653 5.96 -8.82 13.85
N SER A 654 7.14 -9.18 13.40
CA SER A 654 7.45 -9.58 12.04
C SER A 654 8.00 -11.00 12.00
N PHE A 655 7.88 -11.64 10.85
CA PHE A 655 8.32 -13.01 10.62
C PHE A 655 8.69 -13.22 9.15
N TYR A 656 9.41 -14.29 8.85
CA TYR A 656 9.80 -14.64 7.50
C TYR A 656 8.70 -15.39 6.76
N LEU A 657 8.62 -15.12 5.43
CA LEU A 657 7.84 -15.85 4.45
C LEU A 657 8.72 -16.23 3.27
N MET A 658 8.31 -17.23 2.52
CA MET A 658 8.86 -17.53 1.21
C MET A 658 8.07 -16.83 0.12
N PHE A 659 8.78 -16.20 -0.81
CA PHE A 659 8.25 -15.54 -2.01
C PHE A 659 8.78 -16.26 -3.24
N TYR A 660 7.91 -16.57 -4.21
CA TYR A 660 8.33 -17.19 -5.46
C TYR A 660 7.54 -16.71 -6.66
N ARG A 661 8.20 -16.67 -7.83
CA ARG A 661 7.63 -16.26 -9.12
C ARG A 661 6.94 -17.47 -9.76
N THR A 662 5.62 -17.47 -9.77
CA THR A 662 4.79 -18.56 -10.30
C THR A 662 4.95 -18.73 -11.81
N ASP A 663 5.12 -17.64 -12.56
CA ASP A 663 5.36 -17.66 -14.00
C ASP A 663 6.71 -18.33 -14.36
N ILE A 664 7.78 -18.01 -13.62
CA ILE A 664 9.11 -18.59 -13.85
C ILE A 664 9.12 -20.06 -13.40
N PHE A 665 8.51 -20.38 -12.28
CA PHE A 665 8.40 -21.75 -11.77
C PHE A 665 7.66 -22.63 -12.78
N LYS A 666 6.57 -22.14 -13.38
CA LYS A 666 5.84 -22.82 -14.42
C LYS A 666 6.71 -23.11 -15.67
N VAL A 667 7.50 -22.13 -16.14
CA VAL A 667 8.40 -22.29 -17.28
C VAL A 667 9.51 -23.32 -17.00
N LEU A 668 10.02 -23.35 -15.77
CA LEU A 668 11.09 -24.26 -15.36
C LEU A 668 10.58 -25.59 -14.77
N GLU A 669 9.27 -25.84 -14.83
CA GLU A 669 8.61 -27.04 -14.28
C GLU A 669 8.96 -27.28 -12.80
N LEU A 670 8.96 -26.20 -11.99
CA LEU A 670 9.28 -26.22 -10.57
C LEU A 670 8.01 -26.10 -9.72
N GLU A 671 8.05 -26.73 -8.54
CA GLU A 671 7.04 -26.57 -7.49
C GLU A 671 7.61 -25.74 -6.33
N ALA A 672 6.72 -25.10 -5.55
CA ALA A 672 7.12 -24.35 -4.36
C ALA A 672 7.78 -25.32 -3.34
N PRO A 673 9.00 -25.04 -2.85
CA PRO A 673 9.71 -25.94 -1.95
C PRO A 673 9.03 -26.01 -0.58
N GLU A 674 8.86 -27.24 -0.07
CA GLU A 674 8.29 -27.49 1.26
C GLU A 674 9.38 -27.64 2.33
N THR A 675 10.51 -28.17 1.95
CA THR A 675 11.66 -28.38 2.84
C THR A 675 12.88 -27.61 2.36
N TRP A 676 13.86 -27.48 3.24
CA TRP A 676 15.15 -26.87 2.86
C TRP A 676 15.87 -27.67 1.77
N ASP A 677 15.74 -29.00 1.76
CA ASP A 677 16.33 -29.82 0.71
C ASP A 677 15.67 -29.54 -0.65
N ASP A 678 14.34 -29.36 -0.69
CA ASP A 678 13.63 -28.92 -1.91
C ASP A 678 14.07 -27.52 -2.33
N PHE A 679 14.20 -26.58 -1.37
CA PHE A 679 14.69 -25.22 -1.64
C PHE A 679 16.08 -25.22 -2.29
N LEU A 680 16.98 -26.07 -1.80
CA LEU A 680 18.32 -26.22 -2.38
C LEU A 680 18.29 -26.91 -3.76
N ALA A 681 17.39 -27.88 -3.96
CA ALA A 681 17.18 -28.49 -5.26
C ALA A 681 16.68 -27.48 -6.31
N VAL A 682 15.67 -26.69 -5.94
CA VAL A 682 15.17 -25.57 -6.78
C VAL A 682 16.29 -24.56 -7.05
N THR A 683 17.04 -24.17 -6.02
CA THR A 683 18.19 -23.25 -6.16
C THR A 683 19.19 -23.75 -7.19
N ALA A 684 19.48 -25.05 -7.22
CA ALA A 684 20.40 -25.61 -8.19
C ALA A 684 19.87 -25.53 -9.64
N VAL A 685 18.56 -25.65 -9.84
CA VAL A 685 17.92 -25.43 -11.16
C VAL A 685 18.00 -23.97 -11.55
N LEU A 686 17.68 -23.05 -10.63
CA LEU A 686 17.76 -21.62 -10.87
C LEU A 686 19.18 -21.19 -11.24
N GLN A 687 20.19 -21.67 -10.54
CA GLN A 687 21.59 -21.36 -10.82
C GLN A 687 22.06 -21.87 -12.19
N ARG A 688 21.57 -23.01 -12.67
CA ARG A 688 21.82 -23.49 -14.04
C ARG A 688 21.27 -22.55 -15.10
N ASN A 689 20.26 -21.75 -14.76
CA ASN A 689 19.65 -20.73 -15.60
C ASN A 689 20.14 -19.31 -15.25
N ASN A 690 21.31 -19.17 -14.63
CA ASN A 690 21.91 -17.89 -14.19
C ASN A 690 21.01 -17.05 -13.29
N MET A 691 20.07 -17.68 -12.58
CA MET A 691 19.24 -17.06 -11.55
C MET A 691 19.77 -17.39 -10.15
N ALA A 692 19.33 -16.65 -9.15
CA ALA A 692 19.70 -16.88 -7.77
C ALA A 692 18.47 -17.06 -6.90
N SER A 693 18.68 -17.72 -5.74
CA SER A 693 17.75 -17.68 -4.62
C SER A 693 18.26 -16.72 -3.55
N TRP A 694 17.35 -16.27 -2.69
CA TRP A 694 17.65 -15.35 -1.61
C TRP A 694 17.34 -15.93 -0.23
N ILE A 695 18.27 -15.75 0.67
CA ILE A 695 18.09 -15.94 2.11
C ILE A 695 18.58 -14.67 2.79
N PRO A 696 17.78 -14.03 3.66
CA PRO A 696 18.16 -12.76 4.25
C PRO A 696 19.39 -12.91 5.15
N TYR A 697 20.33 -11.99 4.96
CA TYR A 697 21.51 -11.87 5.79
C TYR A 697 21.79 -10.40 6.10
N THR A 698 21.91 -10.08 7.38
CA THR A 698 22.27 -8.75 7.86
C THR A 698 23.52 -8.86 8.71
N GLN A 699 24.62 -8.26 8.24
CA GLN A 699 25.87 -8.21 8.98
C GLN A 699 25.76 -7.29 10.19
N ILE A 700 26.26 -7.72 11.34
CA ILE A 700 26.31 -6.89 12.54
C ILE A 700 27.50 -5.94 12.45
N THR A 701 27.23 -4.66 12.36
CA THR A 701 28.23 -3.58 12.40
C THR A 701 28.04 -2.71 13.64
N ALA A 702 29.02 -1.88 13.97
CA ALA A 702 28.92 -0.96 15.09
C ALA A 702 27.76 0.06 14.96
N SER A 703 27.27 0.29 13.72
CA SER A 703 26.13 1.17 13.41
C SER A 703 24.83 0.42 13.14
N THR A 704 24.85 -0.93 13.15
CA THR A 704 23.64 -1.71 12.94
C THR A 704 22.80 -1.61 14.21
N THR A 705 21.74 -0.81 14.15
CA THR A 705 20.68 -0.86 15.15
C THR A 705 19.96 -2.19 14.99
N VAL A 706 19.92 -2.97 16.06
CA VAL A 706 19.41 -4.36 16.11
C VAL A 706 17.87 -4.38 16.04
N ASN A 707 17.27 -3.60 15.16
CA ASN A 707 15.82 -3.47 15.02
C ASN A 707 15.21 -4.37 13.93
N THR A 708 16.05 -5.04 13.14
CA THR A 708 15.59 -5.87 12.03
C THR A 708 16.02 -7.31 12.23
N GLY A 709 15.07 -8.20 12.35
CA GLY A 709 15.30 -9.62 12.57
C GLY A 709 15.55 -9.98 14.04
N VAL A 710 15.85 -11.22 14.28
CA VAL A 710 16.12 -11.77 15.61
C VAL A 710 17.54 -11.39 16.03
N GLY A 711 17.72 -10.16 16.49
CA GLY A 711 18.98 -9.74 17.11
C GLY A 711 20.26 -10.04 16.33
N GLY A 712 20.21 -10.05 14.97
CA GLY A 712 21.35 -10.39 14.11
C GLY A 712 21.61 -11.90 13.92
N LEU A 713 20.76 -12.75 14.44
CA LEU A 713 20.86 -14.21 14.19
C LEU A 713 20.37 -14.60 12.79
N ASN A 714 19.72 -13.70 12.08
CA ASN A 714 19.21 -13.93 10.73
C ASN A 714 18.33 -15.20 10.65
N LEU A 715 18.34 -15.87 9.51
CA LEU A 715 17.60 -17.12 9.33
C LEU A 715 18.19 -18.30 10.15
N PHE A 716 19.43 -18.19 10.63
CA PHE A 716 20.06 -19.20 11.48
C PHE A 716 19.18 -19.53 12.69
N ALA A 717 18.54 -18.53 13.31
CA ALA A 717 17.66 -18.74 14.46
C ALA A 717 16.52 -19.72 14.13
N SER A 718 15.88 -19.56 12.98
CA SER A 718 14.79 -20.45 12.53
C SER A 718 15.32 -21.87 12.23
N ILE A 719 16.43 -21.99 11.52
CA ILE A 719 17.05 -23.28 11.23
C ILE A 719 17.49 -24.00 12.52
N LEU A 720 18.01 -23.25 13.51
CA LEU A 720 18.36 -23.75 14.82
C LEU A 720 17.16 -24.41 15.50
N GLN A 721 16.05 -23.67 15.62
CA GLN A 721 14.83 -24.14 16.26
C GLN A 721 14.19 -25.32 15.52
N GLN A 722 14.12 -25.29 14.20
CA GLN A 722 13.63 -26.39 13.36
C GLN A 722 14.48 -27.67 13.51
N ASN A 723 15.72 -27.57 13.93
CA ASN A 723 16.56 -28.74 14.27
C ASN A 723 16.45 -29.19 15.75
N GLY A 724 15.51 -28.63 16.49
CA GLY A 724 15.23 -28.95 17.89
C GLY A 724 16.26 -28.40 18.87
N ALA A 725 17.06 -27.38 18.44
CA ALA A 725 18.02 -26.73 19.32
C ALA A 725 17.43 -25.47 19.93
N GLU A 726 17.75 -25.19 21.15
CA GLU A 726 17.53 -23.91 21.81
C GLU A 726 18.82 -23.10 21.77
N LEU A 727 18.73 -21.77 21.74
CA LEU A 727 19.91 -20.91 21.72
C LEU A 727 20.58 -20.77 23.07
N TYR A 728 19.82 -20.90 24.14
CA TYR A 728 20.27 -20.77 25.52
C TYR A 728 19.95 -22.05 26.33
N ASN A 729 20.68 -22.26 27.42
CA ASN A 729 20.37 -23.30 28.39
C ASN A 729 19.07 -22.92 29.16
N LYS A 730 18.51 -23.85 29.93
CA LYS A 730 17.29 -23.68 30.69
C LYS A 730 17.36 -22.55 31.73
N GLU A 731 18.55 -22.35 32.28
CA GLU A 731 18.84 -21.32 33.28
C GLU A 731 19.05 -19.93 32.65
N LEU A 732 19.03 -19.81 31.32
CA LEU A 732 19.23 -18.57 30.56
C LEU A 732 20.53 -17.82 30.94
N ASN A 733 21.56 -18.55 31.28
CA ASN A 733 22.85 -17.99 31.73
C ASN A 733 24.05 -18.41 30.85
N SER A 734 23.81 -19.20 29.80
CA SER A 734 24.81 -19.54 28.79
C SER A 734 24.15 -19.85 27.43
N CYS A 735 24.81 -19.56 26.33
CA CYS A 735 24.36 -20.02 25.02
C CYS A 735 24.81 -21.46 24.76
N THR A 736 24.04 -22.15 23.93
CA THR A 736 24.25 -23.56 23.56
C THR A 736 24.75 -23.72 22.12
N LEU A 737 25.47 -22.72 21.61
CA LEU A 737 26.03 -22.76 20.25
C LEU A 737 27.02 -23.89 20.02
N ASP A 738 27.68 -24.38 21.05
CA ASP A 738 28.62 -25.51 21.04
C ASP A 738 27.92 -26.88 21.02
N SER A 739 26.60 -26.93 21.14
CA SER A 739 25.86 -28.19 21.11
C SER A 739 25.88 -28.85 19.73
N LYS A 740 25.71 -30.18 19.72
CA LYS A 740 25.67 -30.94 18.44
C LYS A 740 24.58 -30.48 17.50
N LEU A 741 23.41 -30.10 18.04
CA LEU A 741 22.27 -29.62 17.23
C LEU A 741 22.54 -28.22 16.68
N SER A 742 23.11 -27.32 17.48
CA SER A 742 23.51 -25.99 17.04
C SER A 742 24.58 -26.06 15.96
N LEU A 743 25.59 -26.96 16.13
CA LEU A 743 26.60 -27.17 15.12
C LEU A 743 26.01 -27.71 13.81
N LYS A 744 25.05 -28.67 13.90
CA LYS A 744 24.35 -29.18 12.71
C LYS A 744 23.63 -28.04 11.97
N ALA A 745 22.84 -27.23 12.69
CA ALA A 745 22.10 -26.12 12.12
C ALA A 745 23.03 -25.04 11.51
N PHE A 746 24.12 -24.69 12.22
CA PHE A 746 25.08 -23.70 11.74
C PHE A 746 25.85 -24.18 10.52
N THR A 747 26.26 -25.46 10.50
CA THR A 747 26.92 -26.08 9.34
C THR A 747 25.98 -26.03 8.13
N TYR A 748 24.72 -26.43 8.28
CA TYR A 748 23.74 -26.42 7.23
C TYR A 748 23.51 -25.02 6.67
N TRP A 749 23.33 -24.03 7.56
CA TRP A 749 23.15 -22.63 7.17
C TRP A 749 24.37 -22.04 6.45
N SER A 750 25.58 -22.26 6.97
CA SER A 750 26.80 -21.75 6.35
C SER A 750 27.11 -22.42 5.00
N GLU A 751 26.71 -23.69 4.81
CA GLU A 751 26.85 -24.42 3.56
C GLU A 751 26.00 -23.81 2.44
N MET A 752 24.86 -23.19 2.73
CA MET A 752 24.06 -22.46 1.74
C MET A 752 24.88 -21.37 1.02
N TYR A 753 25.82 -20.75 1.73
CA TYR A 753 26.71 -19.72 1.18
C TYR A 753 28.03 -20.28 0.62
N THR A 754 28.61 -21.24 1.29
CA THR A 754 29.91 -21.81 0.88
C THR A 754 29.78 -22.81 -0.26
N LYS A 755 28.79 -23.68 -0.22
CA LYS A 755 28.56 -24.76 -1.23
C LYS A 755 27.57 -24.28 -2.33
N TYR A 756 26.41 -23.75 -1.92
CA TYR A 756 25.34 -23.36 -2.85
C TYR A 756 25.50 -21.92 -3.35
N LYS A 757 26.54 -21.20 -2.90
CA LYS A 757 26.88 -19.86 -3.42
C LYS A 757 25.75 -18.84 -3.36
N MET A 758 24.90 -18.93 -2.36
CA MET A 758 23.89 -17.90 -2.14
C MET A 758 24.54 -16.54 -1.88
N PRO A 759 23.98 -15.45 -2.38
CA PRO A 759 24.53 -14.12 -2.15
C PRO A 759 24.36 -13.69 -0.68
N THR A 760 25.37 -13.06 -0.10
CA THR A 760 25.28 -12.45 1.24
C THR A 760 24.67 -11.04 1.20
N THR A 761 24.55 -10.45 0.02
CA THR A 761 23.94 -9.14 -0.20
C THR A 761 23.18 -9.15 -1.52
N ALA A 762 21.92 -8.70 -1.50
CA ALA A 762 21.13 -8.49 -2.70
C ALA A 762 20.02 -7.48 -2.42
N ASN A 763 19.58 -6.77 -3.45
CA ASN A 763 18.28 -6.11 -3.42
C ASN A 763 17.24 -7.12 -3.90
N PHE A 764 16.65 -7.86 -2.95
CA PHE A 764 15.68 -8.91 -3.27
C PHE A 764 14.49 -8.36 -4.05
N TYR A 765 13.88 -7.26 -3.60
CA TYR A 765 12.75 -6.63 -4.29
C TYR A 765 13.01 -6.40 -5.78
N ASN A 766 14.10 -5.72 -6.11
CA ASN A 766 14.42 -5.41 -7.50
C ASN A 766 14.71 -6.67 -8.31
N ARG A 767 15.48 -7.62 -7.75
CA ARG A 767 15.86 -8.86 -8.44
C ARG A 767 14.69 -9.83 -8.60
N PHE A 768 13.80 -9.88 -7.62
CA PHE A 768 12.56 -10.66 -7.67
C PHE A 768 11.61 -10.09 -8.74
N ARG A 769 11.43 -8.79 -8.73
CA ARG A 769 10.61 -8.06 -9.69
C ARG A 769 11.01 -8.35 -11.14
N ILE A 770 12.30 -8.35 -11.44
CA ILE A 770 12.82 -8.62 -12.79
C ILE A 770 13.05 -10.11 -13.10
N GLY A 771 12.88 -11.01 -12.13
CA GLY A 771 12.96 -12.45 -12.29
C GLY A 771 14.35 -13.07 -12.15
N THR A 772 15.42 -12.30 -11.89
CA THR A 772 16.77 -12.87 -11.70
C THR A 772 16.98 -13.50 -10.31
N MET A 773 16.00 -13.33 -9.42
CA MET A 773 15.97 -13.94 -8.08
C MET A 773 14.54 -14.38 -7.78
N PRO A 774 14.02 -15.41 -8.49
CA PRO A 774 12.59 -15.75 -8.48
C PRO A 774 12.14 -16.55 -7.26
N LEU A 775 13.04 -16.83 -6.33
CA LEU A 775 12.80 -17.54 -5.07
C LEU A 775 13.56 -16.84 -3.95
N GLY A 776 12.89 -16.56 -2.84
CA GLY A 776 13.57 -16.00 -1.68
C GLY A 776 12.76 -16.03 -0.40
N ILE A 777 13.48 -15.95 0.71
CA ILE A 777 12.92 -15.75 2.03
C ILE A 777 13.06 -14.27 2.37
N GLU A 778 11.98 -13.65 2.83
CA GLU A 778 11.96 -12.24 3.27
C GLU A 778 10.94 -12.04 4.39
N VAL A 779 11.02 -10.88 5.05
CA VAL A 779 10.01 -10.49 6.02
C VAL A 779 8.65 -10.31 5.34
N TYR A 780 7.58 -10.73 6.02
CA TYR A 780 6.23 -10.72 5.42
C TYR A 780 5.78 -9.33 4.92
N THR A 781 6.33 -8.25 5.48
CA THR A 781 6.03 -6.87 5.03
C THR A 781 6.49 -6.59 3.60
N GLN A 782 7.38 -7.43 3.03
CA GLN A 782 7.73 -7.39 1.61
C GLN A 782 6.53 -7.63 0.69
N TYR A 783 5.51 -8.33 1.18
CA TYR A 783 4.24 -8.56 0.49
C TYR A 783 3.57 -7.24 0.07
N THR A 784 3.39 -6.31 1.01
CA THR A 784 2.76 -5.01 0.72
C THR A 784 3.57 -4.19 -0.27
N THR A 785 4.89 -4.26 -0.18
CA THR A 785 5.80 -3.59 -1.12
C THR A 785 5.65 -4.13 -2.54
N LEU A 786 5.60 -5.45 -2.70
CA LEU A 786 5.42 -6.09 -4.02
C LEU A 786 4.04 -5.80 -4.60
N LYS A 787 2.99 -5.94 -3.81
CA LYS A 787 1.61 -5.67 -4.27
C LYS A 787 1.42 -4.23 -4.76
N GLN A 788 2.01 -3.27 -4.09
CA GLN A 788 1.84 -1.86 -4.43
C GLN A 788 2.81 -1.37 -5.51
N ALA A 789 4.09 -1.71 -5.39
CA ALA A 789 5.14 -1.07 -6.19
C ALA A 789 5.65 -1.91 -7.37
N ALA A 790 5.05 -3.10 -7.63
CA ALA A 790 5.42 -3.96 -8.75
C ALA A 790 4.19 -4.46 -9.54
N PRO A 791 3.34 -3.55 -10.08
CA PRO A 791 2.10 -3.94 -10.77
C PRO A 791 2.32 -4.76 -12.04
N GLU A 792 3.51 -4.72 -12.65
CA GLU A 792 3.84 -5.51 -13.84
C GLU A 792 4.05 -7.00 -13.56
N ILE A 793 4.22 -7.38 -12.30
CA ILE A 793 4.32 -8.78 -11.90
C ILE A 793 3.13 -9.24 -11.03
N ASP A 794 2.09 -8.42 -10.91
CA ASP A 794 0.90 -8.83 -10.19
C ASP A 794 0.26 -10.08 -10.82
N GLY A 795 -0.18 -11.02 -9.98
CA GLY A 795 -0.66 -12.34 -10.42
C GLY A 795 0.44 -13.31 -10.88
N ARG A 796 1.73 -12.92 -10.90
CA ARG A 796 2.87 -13.74 -11.35
C ARG A 796 3.76 -14.22 -10.22
N TRP A 797 3.36 -14.03 -8.98
CA TRP A 797 4.09 -14.47 -7.80
C TRP A 797 3.11 -14.87 -6.70
N ALA A 798 3.60 -15.63 -5.76
CA ALA A 798 2.85 -16.07 -4.59
C ALA A 798 3.75 -16.10 -3.36
N VAL A 799 3.12 -16.16 -2.19
CA VAL A 799 3.78 -16.44 -0.93
C VAL A 799 3.54 -17.90 -0.52
N ALA A 800 4.45 -18.44 0.27
CA ALA A 800 4.30 -19.73 0.91
C ALA A 800 4.99 -19.70 2.29
N MET A 801 4.71 -20.70 3.12
CA MET A 801 5.42 -20.88 4.38
C MET A 801 6.92 -21.09 4.13
N VAL A 802 7.76 -20.66 5.06
CA VAL A 802 9.21 -20.91 5.01
C VAL A 802 9.45 -22.42 4.90
N PRO A 803 10.43 -22.85 4.09
CA PRO A 803 10.80 -24.26 4.03
C PRO A 803 11.14 -24.82 5.41
N GLY A 804 10.68 -26.01 5.69
CA GLY A 804 10.88 -26.66 6.98
C GLY A 804 11.99 -27.69 7.00
N THR A 805 12.35 -28.09 8.20
CA THR A 805 13.24 -29.24 8.42
C THR A 805 12.37 -30.50 8.59
N ARG A 806 12.61 -31.52 7.76
CA ARG A 806 11.93 -32.82 7.87
C ARG A 806 12.55 -33.65 9.00
N HIS A 807 11.72 -34.08 9.93
CA HIS A 807 12.10 -34.98 11.04
C HIS A 807 11.99 -36.48 10.67
N ALA A 808 12.54 -37.32 11.52
CA ALA A 808 12.56 -38.77 11.28
C ALA A 808 11.17 -39.44 11.27
N ASP A 809 10.17 -38.80 11.91
CA ASP A 809 8.77 -39.21 11.92
C ASP A 809 7.99 -38.77 10.68
N GLY A 810 8.64 -38.04 9.76
CA GLY A 810 8.05 -37.51 8.53
C GLY A 810 7.43 -36.14 8.67
N THR A 811 7.34 -35.58 9.87
CA THR A 811 6.82 -34.21 10.08
C THR A 811 7.79 -33.16 9.53
N VAL A 812 7.27 -32.03 9.07
CA VAL A 812 8.05 -30.91 8.58
C VAL A 812 7.86 -29.74 9.54
N ASP A 813 8.90 -29.45 10.30
CA ASP A 813 8.92 -28.31 11.22
C ASP A 813 9.23 -27.03 10.45
N ARG A 814 8.28 -26.07 10.45
CA ARG A 814 8.38 -24.77 9.76
C ARG A 814 8.45 -23.60 10.75
N THR A 815 8.91 -23.88 11.96
CA THR A 815 9.13 -22.86 12.99
C THR A 815 10.00 -21.72 12.45
N VAL A 816 9.58 -20.50 12.69
CA VAL A 816 10.35 -19.29 12.42
C VAL A 816 10.52 -18.47 13.68
N SER A 817 11.66 -17.83 13.80
CA SER A 817 11.88 -16.86 14.87
C SER A 817 11.18 -15.55 14.50
N GLY A 818 10.54 -14.92 15.49
CA GLY A 818 9.95 -13.59 15.33
C GLY A 818 10.96 -12.47 15.45
N ALA A 819 10.59 -11.31 14.95
CA ALA A 819 11.28 -10.05 15.16
C ALA A 819 10.25 -8.98 15.53
N GLY A 820 10.62 -8.01 16.35
CA GLY A 820 9.68 -6.99 16.75
C GLY A 820 10.20 -6.04 17.79
N THR A 821 9.32 -5.18 18.25
CA THR A 821 9.57 -4.17 19.27
C THR A 821 8.58 -4.33 20.43
N GLY A 822 8.93 -3.79 21.57
CA GLY A 822 8.06 -3.80 22.76
C GLY A 822 7.67 -2.39 23.19
N CYS A 823 6.69 -2.30 24.06
CA CYS A 823 6.30 -1.07 24.76
C CYS A 823 6.29 -1.30 26.27
N GLY A 824 6.91 -0.39 27.02
CA GLY A 824 7.15 -0.61 28.44
C GLY A 824 7.04 0.65 29.31
N ILE A 825 6.75 0.44 30.58
CA ILE A 825 6.55 1.49 31.58
C ILE A 825 7.84 1.69 32.38
N LEU A 826 8.30 2.94 32.51
CA LEU A 826 9.49 3.27 33.29
C LEU A 826 9.20 3.20 34.80
N SER A 827 10.14 2.61 35.55
CA SER A 827 10.02 2.54 37.03
C SER A 827 9.92 3.92 37.71
N ALA A 828 10.55 4.93 37.08
CA ALA A 828 10.55 6.31 37.51
C ALA A 828 9.19 7.02 37.29
N SER A 829 8.25 6.40 36.55
CA SER A 829 6.91 6.96 36.37
C SER A 829 6.19 7.14 37.69
N LYS A 830 5.58 8.29 37.84
CA LYS A 830 4.72 8.61 39.00
C LYS A 830 3.26 8.21 38.79
N ASN A 831 2.90 7.84 37.55
CA ASN A 831 1.54 7.43 37.19
C ASN A 831 1.59 6.09 36.44
N LYS A 832 1.99 5.02 37.13
CA LYS A 832 2.14 3.69 36.53
C LYS A 832 0.80 3.11 36.06
N GLU A 833 -0.26 3.36 36.82
CA GLU A 833 -1.63 2.94 36.48
C GLU A 833 -2.09 3.62 35.17
N GLY A 834 -1.91 4.95 35.09
CA GLY A 834 -2.24 5.66 33.84
C GLY A 834 -1.41 5.21 32.65
N ALA A 835 -0.15 4.86 32.86
CA ALA A 835 0.73 4.29 31.80
C ALA A 835 0.26 2.89 31.39
N TRP A 836 -0.24 2.07 32.35
CA TRP A 836 -0.82 0.77 32.04
C TRP A 836 -2.13 0.89 31.25
N GLU A 837 -3.01 1.82 31.61
CA GLU A 837 -4.24 2.12 30.87
C GLU A 837 -3.92 2.51 29.41
N PHE A 838 -2.83 3.29 29.21
CA PHE A 838 -2.38 3.62 27.86
C PHE A 838 -1.90 2.37 27.09
N LEU A 839 -1.10 1.50 27.67
CA LEU A 839 -0.64 0.28 27.02
C LEU A 839 -1.80 -0.66 26.67
N LYS A 840 -2.80 -0.77 27.57
CA LYS A 840 -4.02 -1.54 27.29
C LYS A 840 -4.78 -0.97 26.09
N TRP A 841 -4.97 0.33 26.06
CA TRP A 841 -5.62 1.02 24.94
C TRP A 841 -4.83 0.86 23.64
N TRP A 842 -3.51 1.08 23.68
CA TRP A 842 -2.64 1.00 22.51
C TRP A 842 -2.66 -0.39 21.87
N THR A 843 -2.67 -1.43 22.65
CA THR A 843 -2.64 -2.82 22.17
C THR A 843 -4.02 -3.42 21.88
N ARG A 844 -5.10 -2.66 21.94
CA ARG A 844 -6.43 -3.11 21.48
C ARG A 844 -6.44 -3.27 19.96
N ALA A 845 -7.19 -4.25 19.47
CA ALA A 845 -7.31 -4.51 18.04
C ALA A 845 -7.88 -3.30 17.28
N ASP A 846 -8.95 -2.67 17.82
CA ASP A 846 -9.57 -1.49 17.22
C ASP A 846 -8.61 -0.30 17.13
N THR A 847 -7.81 -0.06 18.17
CA THR A 847 -6.81 1.01 18.20
C THR A 847 -5.71 0.76 17.17
N GLN A 848 -5.17 -0.45 17.12
CA GLN A 848 -4.12 -0.84 16.17
C GLN A 848 -4.61 -0.77 14.73
N LEU A 849 -5.85 -1.18 14.45
CA LEU A 849 -6.46 -1.08 13.13
C LEU A 849 -6.67 0.37 12.70
N LYS A 850 -7.22 1.21 13.59
CA LYS A 850 -7.40 2.64 13.32
C LYS A 850 -6.07 3.33 13.04
N TYR A 851 -5.06 3.04 13.86
CA TYR A 851 -3.72 3.58 13.66
C TYR A 851 -3.15 3.17 12.30
N ASN A 852 -3.21 1.88 11.98
CA ASN A 852 -2.71 1.35 10.72
C ASN A 852 -3.44 1.95 9.52
N ASN A 853 -4.77 1.97 9.54
CA ASN A 853 -5.59 2.53 8.46
C ASN A 853 -5.30 4.02 8.21
N ASN A 854 -5.13 4.80 9.28
CA ASN A 854 -4.79 6.22 9.18
C ASN A 854 -3.37 6.43 8.64
N VAL A 855 -2.40 5.61 9.06
CA VAL A 855 -1.03 5.65 8.52
C VAL A 855 -1.03 5.26 7.04
N GLU A 856 -1.72 4.18 6.67
CA GLU A 856 -1.84 3.77 5.26
C GLU A 856 -2.53 4.83 4.39
N SER A 857 -3.54 5.52 4.92
CA SER A 857 -4.23 6.59 4.18
C SER A 857 -3.34 7.79 3.86
N ILE A 858 -2.32 8.05 4.69
CA ILE A 858 -1.39 9.17 4.52
C ILE A 858 -0.17 8.76 3.71
N LEU A 859 0.43 7.61 4.04
CA LEU A 859 1.73 7.18 3.53
C LEU A 859 1.64 6.04 2.49
N GLY A 860 0.44 5.48 2.28
CA GLY A 860 0.21 4.34 1.39
C GLY A 860 0.37 2.99 2.10
N THR A 861 -0.08 1.91 1.45
CA THR A 861 -0.09 0.54 2.00
C THR A 861 1.30 -0.03 2.32
N VAL A 862 2.36 0.49 1.69
CA VAL A 862 3.76 0.14 2.05
C VAL A 862 4.09 0.50 3.51
N SER A 863 3.39 1.48 4.08
CA SER A 863 3.59 1.92 5.47
C SER A 863 2.81 1.10 6.50
N ARG A 864 2.14 0.02 6.06
CA ARG A 864 1.42 -0.91 6.93
C ARG A 864 2.30 -1.37 8.08
N THR A 865 1.79 -1.22 9.30
CA THR A 865 2.54 -1.56 10.51
C THR A 865 2.50 -3.06 10.77
N ALA A 866 3.60 -3.59 11.29
CA ALA A 866 3.69 -5.00 11.67
C ALA A 866 3.12 -5.20 13.08
N THR A 867 1.82 -5.01 13.28
CA THR A 867 1.20 -5.13 14.62
C THR A 867 1.45 -6.50 15.26
N ALA A 868 1.72 -6.50 16.56
CA ALA A 868 1.81 -7.72 17.35
C ALA A 868 0.43 -8.28 17.74
N THR A 869 -0.61 -7.48 17.73
CA THR A 869 -1.98 -7.89 18.10
C THR A 869 -2.57 -8.80 17.04
N ASN A 870 -2.90 -10.05 17.40
CA ASN A 870 -3.36 -11.07 16.46
C ASN A 870 -4.65 -10.67 15.75
N GLU A 871 -5.66 -10.25 16.48
CA GLU A 871 -6.94 -9.83 15.92
C GLU A 871 -6.79 -8.64 14.95
N ALA A 872 -5.96 -7.64 15.29
CA ALA A 872 -5.70 -6.53 14.39
C ALA A 872 -5.01 -6.98 13.10
N PHE A 873 -4.03 -7.88 13.18
CA PHE A 873 -3.34 -8.43 12.04
C PHE A 873 -4.29 -9.14 11.07
N GLU A 874 -5.20 -9.95 11.62
CA GLU A 874 -6.18 -10.73 10.83
C GLU A 874 -7.22 -9.82 10.14
N GLN A 875 -7.55 -8.68 10.75
CA GLN A 875 -8.52 -7.72 10.22
C GLN A 875 -7.90 -6.67 9.26
N MET A 876 -6.60 -6.70 9.01
CA MET A 876 -5.98 -5.89 7.95
C MET A 876 -6.40 -6.39 6.57
N VAL A 877 -6.20 -5.55 5.56
CA VAL A 877 -6.55 -5.87 4.16
C VAL A 877 -5.54 -6.85 3.58
N TRP A 878 -5.94 -8.11 3.44
CA TRP A 878 -5.21 -9.21 2.80
C TRP A 878 -6.09 -9.88 1.76
N SER A 879 -5.49 -10.47 0.70
CA SER A 879 -6.25 -11.44 -0.11
C SER A 879 -6.52 -12.69 0.71
N ALA A 880 -7.64 -13.36 0.48
CA ALA A 880 -8.07 -14.51 1.27
C ALA A 880 -7.03 -15.66 1.27
N GLY A 881 -6.49 -15.99 0.09
CA GLY A 881 -5.48 -17.03 -0.04
C GLY A 881 -4.18 -16.70 0.70
N ASP A 882 -3.74 -15.43 0.63
CA ASP A 882 -2.51 -15.00 1.27
C ASP A 882 -2.68 -14.90 2.79
N LEU A 883 -3.84 -14.44 3.29
CA LEU A 883 -4.13 -14.38 4.72
C LEU A 883 -4.02 -15.75 5.39
N LYS A 884 -4.50 -16.79 4.72
CA LYS A 884 -4.37 -18.17 5.23
C LYS A 884 -2.90 -18.54 5.47
N ILE A 885 -2.04 -18.31 4.49
CA ILE A 885 -0.61 -18.63 4.57
C ILE A 885 0.06 -17.76 5.65
N LEU A 886 -0.29 -16.47 5.72
CA LEU A 886 0.21 -15.54 6.73
C LEU A 886 -0.15 -16.01 8.15
N LYS A 887 -1.40 -16.44 8.38
CA LYS A 887 -1.87 -16.98 9.67
C LYS A 887 -1.16 -18.28 10.03
N GLU A 888 -1.04 -19.21 9.09
CA GLU A 888 -0.36 -20.50 9.28
C GLU A 888 1.10 -20.29 9.65
N GLN A 889 1.82 -19.39 8.97
CA GLN A 889 3.20 -19.09 9.31
C GLN A 889 3.34 -18.34 10.63
N ARG A 890 2.44 -17.36 10.91
CA ARG A 890 2.44 -16.63 12.17
C ARG A 890 2.23 -17.54 13.38
N ALA A 891 1.41 -18.58 13.25
CA ALA A 891 1.20 -19.59 14.29
C ALA A 891 2.45 -20.46 14.56
N GLN A 892 3.43 -20.48 13.65
CA GLN A 892 4.70 -21.18 13.82
C GLN A 892 5.82 -20.28 14.39
N ILE A 893 5.50 -19.06 14.85
CA ILE A 893 6.50 -18.18 15.45
C ILE A 893 6.88 -18.74 16.84
N LYS A 894 8.18 -18.96 17.03
CA LYS A 894 8.77 -19.28 18.31
C LYS A 894 9.84 -18.24 18.64
N GLU A 895 9.54 -17.40 19.60
CA GLU A 895 10.45 -16.32 20.01
C GLU A 895 11.66 -16.87 20.79
N ILE A 896 12.79 -16.20 20.62
CA ILE A 896 14.03 -16.51 21.35
C ILE A 896 14.14 -15.56 22.53
N PRO A 897 14.46 -16.04 23.74
CA PRO A 897 14.69 -15.19 24.90
C PRO A 897 15.84 -14.20 24.69
N GLU A 898 15.70 -13.03 25.28
CA GLU A 898 16.82 -12.09 25.44
C GLU A 898 17.43 -12.31 26.84
N VAL A 899 18.75 -12.39 26.90
CA VAL A 899 19.50 -12.61 28.14
C VAL A 899 20.51 -11.50 28.35
N PRO A 900 21.02 -11.30 29.57
CA PRO A 900 22.17 -10.43 29.79
C PRO A 900 23.33 -10.79 28.87
N GLY A 901 23.72 -9.89 27.96
CA GLY A 901 24.78 -10.17 27.01
C GLY A 901 24.34 -10.83 25.69
N SER A 902 23.03 -11.00 25.40
CA SER A 902 22.51 -11.58 24.14
C SER A 902 23.10 -10.94 22.86
N TYR A 903 23.47 -9.67 22.92
CA TYR A 903 24.20 -9.00 21.84
C TYR A 903 25.51 -9.71 21.46
N TYR A 904 26.23 -10.23 22.44
CA TYR A 904 27.48 -10.97 22.18
C TYR A 904 27.22 -12.30 21.50
N VAL A 905 26.08 -12.94 21.75
CA VAL A 905 25.69 -14.19 21.09
C VAL A 905 25.41 -13.94 19.61
N SER A 906 24.63 -12.91 19.31
CA SER A 906 24.37 -12.50 17.91
C SER A 906 25.66 -12.15 17.18
N ARG A 907 26.56 -11.41 17.83
CA ARG A 907 27.88 -11.07 17.29
C ARG A 907 28.76 -12.30 17.10
N ALA A 908 28.71 -13.28 18.02
CA ALA A 908 29.45 -14.52 17.90
C ALA A 908 29.01 -15.34 16.69
N VAL A 909 27.71 -15.47 16.48
CA VAL A 909 27.14 -16.13 15.28
C VAL A 909 27.59 -15.41 14.01
N ASP A 910 27.53 -14.09 13.96
CA ASP A 910 27.99 -13.29 12.81
C ASP A 910 29.48 -13.48 12.52
N GLN A 911 30.33 -13.43 13.55
CA GLN A 911 31.77 -13.64 13.40
C GLN A 911 32.11 -15.08 13.01
N ALA A 912 31.43 -16.11 13.59
CA ALA A 912 31.59 -17.49 13.19
C ALA A 912 31.23 -17.69 11.72
N PHE A 913 30.11 -17.07 11.27
CA PHE A 913 29.67 -17.11 9.88
C PHE A 913 30.74 -16.57 8.93
N TRP A 914 31.29 -15.39 9.21
CA TRP A 914 32.31 -14.78 8.35
C TRP A 914 33.65 -15.51 8.41
N SER A 915 34.01 -16.11 9.56
CA SER A 915 35.17 -17.01 9.65
C SER A 915 35.05 -18.19 8.70
N VAL A 916 33.81 -18.74 8.55
CA VAL A 916 33.56 -19.84 7.62
C VAL A 916 33.47 -19.36 6.17
N VAL A 917 32.64 -18.37 5.90
CA VAL A 917 32.27 -17.96 4.52
C VAL A 917 33.44 -17.28 3.81
N ASN A 918 34.14 -16.38 4.48
CA ASN A 918 35.28 -15.65 3.92
C ASN A 918 36.63 -16.23 4.34
N GLY A 919 36.73 -16.70 5.58
CA GLY A 919 37.97 -17.21 6.13
C GLY A 919 38.28 -18.66 5.81
N GLY A 920 37.26 -19.42 5.37
CA GLY A 920 37.40 -20.86 5.07
C GLY A 920 37.65 -21.71 6.31
N GLU A 921 37.41 -21.22 7.52
CA GLU A 921 37.49 -21.94 8.78
C GLU A 921 36.44 -23.06 8.83
N SER A 922 36.68 -24.14 9.53
CA SER A 922 35.64 -25.17 9.69
C SER A 922 34.48 -24.63 10.50
N PRO A 923 33.23 -24.96 10.15
CA PRO A 923 32.06 -24.53 10.90
C PRO A 923 32.13 -24.88 12.39
N LYS A 924 32.70 -26.04 12.72
CA LYS A 924 32.87 -26.49 14.10
C LYS A 924 33.83 -25.59 14.86
N ASP A 925 35.01 -25.36 14.31
CA ASP A 925 36.07 -24.63 15.04
C ASP A 925 35.67 -23.15 15.19
N ALA A 926 35.09 -22.55 14.15
CA ALA A 926 34.56 -21.20 14.18
C ALA A 926 33.47 -21.07 15.24
N LEU A 927 32.46 -21.97 15.25
CA LEU A 927 31.33 -21.86 16.16
C LEU A 927 31.74 -22.09 17.61
N MET A 928 32.60 -23.09 17.90
CA MET A 928 33.10 -23.33 19.25
C MET A 928 33.89 -22.15 19.79
N LYS A 929 34.84 -21.60 19.02
CA LYS A 929 35.63 -20.45 19.41
C LYS A 929 34.77 -19.24 19.79
N TRP A 930 33.77 -18.90 18.95
CA TRP A 930 32.95 -17.76 19.20
C TRP A 930 31.87 -18.02 20.26
N SER A 931 31.44 -19.28 20.48
CA SER A 931 30.59 -19.71 21.59
C SER A 931 31.25 -19.45 22.94
N ASP A 932 32.55 -19.85 23.09
CA ASP A 932 33.30 -19.61 24.31
C ASP A 932 33.40 -18.10 24.64
N ILE A 933 33.65 -17.27 23.62
CA ILE A 933 33.72 -15.80 23.81
C ILE A 933 32.35 -15.26 24.24
N ALA A 934 31.24 -15.71 23.61
CA ALA A 934 29.91 -15.29 23.97
C ALA A 934 29.55 -15.69 25.41
N ASN A 935 29.85 -16.91 25.81
CA ASN A 935 29.55 -17.41 27.14
C ASN A 935 30.34 -16.66 28.24
N ASN A 936 31.62 -16.35 28.01
CA ASN A 936 32.40 -15.52 28.93
C ASN A 936 31.80 -14.11 29.09
N GLU A 937 31.26 -13.54 28.03
CA GLU A 937 30.61 -12.22 28.10
C GLU A 937 29.24 -12.27 28.79
N ILE A 938 28.48 -13.35 28.59
CA ILE A 938 27.21 -13.55 29.31
C ILE A 938 27.51 -13.68 30.81
N GLU A 939 28.45 -14.53 31.21
CA GLU A 939 28.86 -14.74 32.59
C GLU A 939 29.29 -13.43 33.25
N ARG A 940 30.17 -12.66 32.58
CA ARG A 940 30.62 -11.37 33.06
C ARG A 940 29.47 -10.36 33.26
N LYS A 941 28.46 -10.37 32.35
CA LYS A 941 27.29 -9.51 32.47
C LYS A 941 26.38 -9.92 33.60
N VAL A 942 26.12 -11.23 33.74
CA VAL A 942 25.33 -11.77 34.86
C VAL A 942 25.98 -11.44 36.21
N GLU A 943 27.31 -11.61 36.35
CA GLU A 943 28.03 -11.26 37.59
C GLU A 943 27.99 -9.75 37.89
N GLN A 944 28.21 -8.90 36.87
CA GLN A 944 28.12 -7.44 37.02
C GLN A 944 26.80 -7.02 37.65
N TYR A 945 25.69 -7.54 37.16
CA TYR A 945 24.34 -7.12 37.63
C TYR A 945 23.91 -7.81 38.93
N ARG A 946 24.41 -9.00 39.24
CA ARG A 946 24.23 -9.60 40.56
C ARG A 946 25.00 -8.84 41.65
N GLY A 947 26.20 -8.37 41.36
CA GLY A 947 26.98 -7.56 42.27
C GLY A 947 26.42 -6.16 42.54
N GLU A 948 25.65 -5.57 41.59
CA GLU A 948 24.98 -4.30 41.78
C GLU A 948 23.68 -4.40 42.61
N LYS A 949 23.12 -5.63 42.71
CA LYS A 949 21.93 -5.90 43.54
C LYS A 949 22.27 -6.29 45.01
N ALA A 950 23.51 -6.62 45.30
CA ALA A 950 24.04 -6.92 46.65
C ALA A 950 24.62 -5.69 47.31
#